data_1d27be7f76440e3b410f3b9d84a57e99
#
_entry.id   1d27be7f76440e3b410f3b9d84a57e99
#
_cell.length_a   1.000
_cell.length_b   1.000
_cell.length_c   1.000
_cell.angle_alpha   90.00
_cell.angle_beta   90.00
_cell.angle_gamma   90.00
#
_symmetry.space_group_name_H-M   'P 1'
#
loop_
_entity.id
_entity.type
_entity.pdbx_description
1 polymer ?
#
loop_
_entity_poly.entity_id
_entity_poly.type
_entity_poly.pdbx_seq_one_letter_code
_entity_poly.pdbx_strand_id
1 'polypeptide(L)'
;RRQRQMCIRDSVAANHSVWDLEPDYLSVEALLLIYADFRVKQLHDAQGREITRISTLAQAFQVILDKLDDVDGEKQKRYTRVYARLEDFEQYMVSRGVDVTMSGGDTPPLPEKHTALMTDDEALRALTLRCVGHNMELMHRLTDQRSFARLLEEARGETDWRRLRAYLAVMESYSLYLHIPQKVQTLTFLYELLMHREGDIRRQAAALLGEIIAGFHAGYAKERPADIRPDPRAITDVDQWRLYLDKILYPDHKLMPQHRRWIGYTLKFAVGSLLSHCPGREERFLAPVFAYYRRPEDLDDYTAFQLLDTAAALPDTAYTASRARQMTDFAAALSLRKDLTIRMAAVLLLDRLARLYPEDGRALEAVTAVPDGDSGTLRYLKQDVLSQGAPLLLPEDVVSEIFLDNLKTATPWITKQGNLRLLTDFARSGKSPALHIATHLSNLIKVSDRVTVRHSAGNALLALAPRLTADQRNEVAVELCRGLELGQQEFTKYIPDYLGRFALWLPPAELDEVLDDLRVNLSSSDSRVTASVLDTVGVIYEAYDAYRSRFPETDDAYRRRRERLLGLLMRGLSGIDGATRQEALFVLGRRVFGSGELGRHEKRRAFMLTQRKLLSAQDEFPGEGLTFYYRAAMLGKLYRFLTEERLF
;
A
#
# COMPACT_ATOMS: atom_id res chain seq x y z
N ARG A 1 -24.01 17.71 -19.57
CA ARG A 1 -22.55 17.90 -19.33
C ARG A 1 -22.23 18.02 -17.84
N ARG A 2 -22.95 18.77 -17.02
CA ARG A 2 -22.73 18.85 -15.56
C ARG A 2 -22.93 17.49 -14.86
N GLN A 3 -23.94 16.71 -15.21
CA GLN A 3 -24.14 15.36 -14.68
C GLN A 3 -23.01 14.40 -15.07
N ARG A 4 -22.46 14.49 -16.29
CA ARG A 4 -21.30 13.67 -16.71
C ARG A 4 -20.01 13.95 -15.92
N GLN A 5 -19.84 15.15 -15.40
CA GLN A 5 -18.67 15.51 -14.57
C GLN A 5 -18.82 15.06 -13.11
N MET A 6 -20.04 14.77 -12.66
CA MET A 6 -20.32 14.40 -11.28
C MET A 6 -20.08 12.93 -10.92
N CYS A 7 -19.93 12.07 -11.90
CA CYS A 7 -19.95 10.62 -11.71
C CYS A 7 -18.61 9.92 -11.88
N ILE A 8 -17.49 10.55 -11.62
CA ILE A 8 -16.21 9.89 -11.94
C ILE A 8 -15.42 9.61 -10.68
N ARG A 9 -15.82 8.66 -9.85
CA ARG A 9 -14.86 8.26 -8.86
C ARG A 9 -14.74 6.81 -8.49
N ASP A 10 -15.52 5.98 -8.81
CA ASP A 10 -15.28 4.55 -8.66
C ASP A 10 -15.37 3.90 -10.03
N SER A 11 -14.88 2.69 -10.17
CA SER A 11 -15.12 1.90 -11.35
C SER A 11 -16.59 1.93 -11.76
N VAL A 12 -17.49 2.13 -10.80
CA VAL A 12 -18.92 2.32 -10.96
C VAL A 12 -19.23 3.58 -11.76
N ALA A 13 -18.72 4.72 -11.33
CA ALA A 13 -19.01 6.00 -11.95
C ALA A 13 -18.17 6.27 -13.21
N ALA A 14 -16.94 5.73 -13.29
CA ALA A 14 -16.13 5.77 -14.50
C ALA A 14 -16.72 4.91 -15.62
N ASN A 15 -17.43 3.83 -15.27
CA ASN A 15 -18.03 2.93 -16.24
C ASN A 15 -19.45 3.34 -16.65
N HIS A 16 -20.08 4.32 -16.01
CA HIS A 16 -21.39 4.79 -16.40
C HIS A 16 -21.41 5.46 -17.80
N SER A 17 -20.28 6.02 -18.22
CA SER A 17 -20.10 6.57 -19.59
C SER A 17 -19.64 5.55 -20.62
N VAL A 18 -19.36 4.31 -20.22
CA VAL A 18 -18.99 3.22 -21.13
C VAL A 18 -20.26 2.63 -21.72
N TRP A 19 -20.68 3.19 -22.82
CA TRP A 19 -21.92 2.91 -23.54
C TRP A 19 -22.07 1.48 -24.05
N ASP A 20 -20.96 0.81 -24.32
CA ASP A 20 -20.94 -0.46 -25.00
C ASP A 20 -20.98 -1.66 -24.07
N LEU A 21 -20.92 -1.42 -22.73
CA LEU A 21 -20.87 -2.48 -21.72
C LEU A 21 -19.78 -3.53 -22.04
N GLU A 22 -18.74 -3.14 -22.78
CA GLU A 22 -17.64 -4.01 -23.20
C GLU A 22 -16.66 -4.42 -22.08
N PRO A 23 -16.47 -3.68 -20.98
CA PRO A 23 -15.62 -4.17 -19.91
C PRO A 23 -16.16 -5.50 -19.37
N ASP A 24 -15.32 -6.52 -19.33
CA ASP A 24 -15.65 -7.85 -18.80
C ASP A 24 -16.12 -7.84 -17.34
N TYR A 25 -15.93 -6.71 -16.65
CA TYR A 25 -16.25 -6.53 -15.23
C TYR A 25 -17.00 -5.22 -14.99
N LEU A 26 -18.30 -5.23 -15.25
CA LEU A 26 -19.18 -4.19 -14.72
C LEU A 26 -19.74 -4.67 -13.38
N SER A 27 -19.52 -3.86 -12.31
CA SER A 27 -20.17 -4.14 -11.04
C SER A 27 -21.68 -3.95 -11.14
N VAL A 28 -22.43 -4.58 -10.26
CA VAL A 28 -23.91 -4.44 -10.21
C VAL A 28 -24.28 -2.96 -10.01
N GLU A 29 -23.50 -2.21 -9.22
CA GLU A 29 -23.72 -0.79 -8.97
C GLU A 29 -23.49 0.04 -10.25
N ALA A 30 -22.48 -0.30 -11.06
CA ALA A 30 -22.24 0.37 -12.34
C ALA A 30 -23.40 0.11 -13.31
N LEU A 31 -23.88 -1.14 -13.40
CA LEU A 31 -25.04 -1.50 -14.19
C LEU A 31 -26.30 -0.76 -13.72
N LEU A 32 -26.48 -0.61 -12.40
CA LEU A 32 -27.61 0.12 -11.83
C LEU A 32 -27.58 1.61 -12.22
N LEU A 33 -26.42 2.25 -12.17
CA LEU A 33 -26.27 3.64 -12.61
C LEU A 33 -26.52 3.81 -14.11
N ILE A 34 -25.95 2.92 -14.94
CA ILE A 34 -26.16 2.92 -16.38
C ILE A 34 -27.65 2.73 -16.69
N TYR A 35 -28.29 1.77 -16.03
CA TYR A 35 -29.71 1.49 -16.17
C TYR A 35 -30.57 2.69 -15.77
N ALA A 36 -30.29 3.34 -14.64
CA ALA A 36 -31.01 4.51 -14.18
C ALA A 36 -30.83 5.70 -15.13
N ASP A 37 -29.60 6.00 -15.56
CA ASP A 37 -29.29 7.09 -16.51
C ASP A 37 -29.97 6.85 -17.88
N PHE A 38 -30.08 5.58 -18.27
CA PHE A 38 -30.77 5.22 -19.50
C PHE A 38 -32.26 5.51 -19.46
N ARG A 39 -32.92 5.27 -18.31
CA ARG A 39 -34.37 5.42 -18.11
C ARG A 39 -34.83 6.80 -17.70
N VAL A 40 -33.97 7.58 -17.01
CA VAL A 40 -34.31 8.92 -16.54
C VAL A 40 -34.01 9.95 -17.63
N LYS A 41 -35.03 10.69 -18.03
CA LYS A 41 -34.89 11.75 -19.05
C LYS A 41 -35.38 13.09 -18.49
N GLN A 42 -34.61 14.12 -18.73
CA GLN A 42 -35.05 15.50 -18.48
C GLN A 42 -35.73 16.04 -19.76
N LEU A 43 -36.97 16.48 -19.62
CA LEU A 43 -37.78 17.03 -20.67
C LEU A 43 -38.28 18.43 -20.24
N HIS A 44 -38.69 19.25 -21.19
CA HIS A 44 -39.34 20.51 -20.88
C HIS A 44 -40.86 20.37 -21.13
N ASP A 45 -41.67 20.84 -20.20
CA ASP A 45 -43.11 20.88 -20.37
C ASP A 45 -43.50 21.99 -21.39
N ALA A 46 -44.79 22.06 -21.70
CA ALA A 46 -45.31 23.08 -22.62
C ALA A 46 -45.12 24.54 -22.13
N GLN A 47 -44.76 24.72 -20.87
CA GLN A 47 -44.45 26.00 -20.24
C GLN A 47 -42.92 26.23 -20.10
N GLY A 48 -42.08 25.36 -20.67
CA GLY A 48 -40.63 25.49 -20.63
C GLY A 48 -39.98 25.08 -19.30
N ARG A 49 -40.72 24.47 -18.36
CA ARG A 49 -40.19 24.01 -17.09
C ARG A 49 -39.56 22.64 -17.26
N GLU A 50 -38.42 22.43 -16.63
CA GLU A 50 -37.72 21.17 -16.61
C GLU A 50 -38.52 20.14 -15.80
N ILE A 51 -38.91 19.03 -16.44
CA ILE A 51 -39.56 17.89 -15.79
C ILE A 51 -38.71 16.64 -15.97
N THR A 52 -38.56 15.87 -14.90
CA THR A 52 -37.89 14.59 -14.95
C THR A 52 -38.91 13.50 -15.26
N ARG A 53 -38.71 12.78 -16.35
CA ARG A 53 -39.54 11.62 -16.73
C ARG A 53 -38.75 10.35 -16.62
N ILE A 54 -39.35 9.34 -15.96
CA ILE A 54 -38.83 7.97 -15.94
C ILE A 54 -39.55 7.19 -17.04
N SER A 55 -38.80 6.66 -17.98
CA SER A 55 -39.31 5.90 -19.13
C SER A 55 -39.08 4.39 -18.90
N THR A 56 -39.88 3.54 -19.57
CA THR A 56 -39.50 2.13 -19.66
C THR A 56 -38.21 1.99 -20.45
N LEU A 57 -37.51 0.85 -20.28
CA LEU A 57 -36.26 0.60 -20.98
C LEU A 57 -36.46 0.69 -22.51
N ALA A 58 -37.56 0.10 -23.02
CA ALA A 58 -37.93 0.16 -24.46
C ALA A 58 -38.18 1.60 -24.95
N GLN A 59 -38.94 2.40 -24.18
CA GLN A 59 -39.18 3.82 -24.51
C GLN A 59 -37.89 4.63 -24.50
N ALA A 60 -37.04 4.42 -23.51
CA ALA A 60 -35.75 5.10 -23.40
C ALA A 60 -34.83 4.75 -24.58
N PHE A 61 -34.83 3.50 -25.01
CA PHE A 61 -34.07 3.02 -26.16
C PHE A 61 -34.56 3.66 -27.46
N GLN A 62 -35.87 3.73 -27.67
CA GLN A 62 -36.45 4.36 -28.87
C GLN A 62 -36.11 5.86 -28.92
N VAL A 63 -36.19 6.58 -27.83
CA VAL A 63 -35.79 8.01 -27.75
C VAL A 63 -34.32 8.22 -28.11
N ILE A 64 -33.44 7.27 -27.80
CA ILE A 64 -32.03 7.35 -28.18
C ILE A 64 -31.88 7.12 -29.69
N LEU A 65 -32.53 6.13 -30.24
CA LEU A 65 -32.51 5.85 -31.68
C LEU A 65 -33.05 7.05 -32.48
N ASP A 66 -34.14 7.65 -32.03
CA ASP A 66 -34.78 8.79 -32.71
C ASP A 66 -33.92 10.08 -32.68
N LYS A 67 -32.97 10.19 -31.75
CA LYS A 67 -32.07 11.34 -31.63
C LYS A 67 -30.74 11.20 -32.40
N LEU A 68 -30.51 10.06 -33.00
CA LEU A 68 -29.29 9.79 -33.73
C LEU A 68 -29.56 10.03 -35.24
N ASP A 69 -29.10 11.18 -35.72
CA ASP A 69 -29.27 11.60 -37.13
C ASP A 69 -28.53 10.72 -38.13
N ASP A 70 -27.58 9.90 -37.70
CA ASP A 70 -26.77 8.98 -38.54
C ASP A 70 -26.57 7.63 -37.82
N VAL A 71 -27.55 6.77 -37.85
CA VAL A 71 -27.43 5.41 -37.32
C VAL A 71 -26.96 4.47 -38.40
N ASP A 72 -25.65 4.25 -38.49
CA ASP A 72 -25.11 3.17 -39.30
C ASP A 72 -25.43 1.78 -38.67
N GLY A 73 -25.29 0.72 -39.47
CA GLY A 73 -25.62 -0.63 -39.03
C GLY A 73 -24.77 -1.10 -37.82
N GLU A 74 -23.58 -0.58 -37.61
CA GLU A 74 -22.70 -0.90 -36.48
C GLU A 74 -23.19 -0.22 -35.20
N LYS A 75 -23.59 1.04 -35.25
CA LYS A 75 -24.20 1.75 -34.11
C LYS A 75 -25.50 1.05 -33.67
N GLN A 76 -26.33 0.66 -34.61
CA GLN A 76 -27.58 -0.04 -34.31
C GLN A 76 -27.34 -1.38 -33.61
N LYS A 77 -26.37 -2.18 -34.09
CA LYS A 77 -25.97 -3.44 -33.45
C LYS A 77 -25.43 -3.21 -32.03
N ARG A 78 -24.67 -2.16 -31.83
CA ARG A 78 -24.10 -1.78 -30.54
C ARG A 78 -25.20 -1.42 -29.55
N TYR A 79 -26.14 -0.56 -29.93
CA TYR A 79 -27.27 -0.19 -29.08
C TYR A 79 -28.19 -1.36 -28.78
N THR A 80 -28.41 -2.25 -29.74
CA THR A 80 -29.20 -3.48 -29.52
C THR A 80 -28.53 -4.38 -28.48
N ARG A 81 -27.20 -4.51 -28.49
CA ARG A 81 -26.46 -5.27 -27.47
C ARG A 81 -26.58 -4.62 -26.08
N VAL A 82 -26.46 -3.31 -26.01
CA VAL A 82 -26.63 -2.56 -24.73
C VAL A 82 -28.04 -2.74 -24.20
N TYR A 83 -29.04 -2.62 -25.06
CA TYR A 83 -30.45 -2.83 -24.68
C TYR A 83 -30.67 -4.25 -24.12
N ALA A 84 -30.23 -5.29 -24.81
CA ALA A 84 -30.38 -6.66 -24.38
C ALA A 84 -29.74 -6.91 -23.01
N ARG A 85 -28.54 -6.38 -22.76
CA ARG A 85 -27.87 -6.50 -21.46
C ARG A 85 -28.59 -5.76 -20.33
N LEU A 86 -29.13 -4.57 -20.60
CA LEU A 86 -29.93 -3.83 -19.62
C LEU A 86 -31.27 -4.51 -19.35
N GLU A 87 -31.87 -5.16 -20.36
CA GLU A 87 -33.07 -5.98 -20.20
C GLU A 87 -32.81 -7.19 -19.32
N ASP A 88 -31.73 -7.94 -19.54
CA ASP A 88 -31.29 -9.03 -18.67
C ASP A 88 -31.07 -8.56 -17.23
N PHE A 89 -30.47 -7.39 -17.07
CA PHE A 89 -30.26 -6.80 -15.76
C PHE A 89 -31.58 -6.37 -15.08
N GLU A 90 -32.52 -5.82 -15.85
CA GLU A 90 -33.87 -5.52 -15.35
C GLU A 90 -34.58 -6.78 -14.84
N GLN A 91 -34.53 -7.86 -15.61
CA GLN A 91 -35.07 -9.15 -15.20
C GLN A 91 -34.40 -9.71 -13.95
N TYR A 92 -33.08 -9.56 -13.84
CA TYR A 92 -32.34 -9.91 -12.63
C TYR A 92 -32.83 -9.12 -11.41
N MET A 93 -33.02 -7.80 -11.53
CA MET A 93 -33.54 -6.97 -10.45
C MET A 93 -34.95 -7.39 -10.05
N VAL A 94 -35.83 -7.63 -11.02
CA VAL A 94 -37.21 -8.14 -10.77
C VAL A 94 -37.17 -9.47 -10.04
N SER A 95 -36.29 -10.39 -10.45
CA SER A 95 -36.14 -11.70 -9.77
C SER A 95 -35.69 -11.59 -8.31
N ARG A 96 -35.06 -10.42 -7.97
CA ARG A 96 -34.65 -10.08 -6.61
C ARG A 96 -35.68 -9.29 -5.84
N GLY A 97 -36.88 -9.06 -6.41
CA GLY A 97 -38.00 -8.36 -5.78
C GLY A 97 -37.88 -6.83 -5.89
N VAL A 98 -37.04 -6.31 -6.79
CA VAL A 98 -37.00 -4.88 -7.08
C VAL A 98 -38.16 -4.53 -8.01
N ASP A 99 -39.01 -3.60 -7.61
CA ASP A 99 -40.03 -3.06 -8.48
C ASP A 99 -39.40 -2.04 -9.46
N VAL A 100 -39.40 -2.38 -10.73
CA VAL A 100 -38.90 -1.54 -11.81
C VAL A 100 -39.99 -0.77 -12.54
N THR A 101 -41.26 -1.04 -12.19
CA THR A 101 -42.44 -0.36 -12.77
C THR A 101 -42.68 0.97 -12.06
N MET A 102 -42.12 2.05 -12.58
CA MET A 102 -42.39 3.40 -12.08
C MET A 102 -43.47 4.04 -12.95
N SER A 103 -44.67 4.17 -12.44
CA SER A 103 -45.70 5.05 -12.99
C SER A 103 -45.41 6.49 -12.53
N GLY A 104 -45.30 7.41 -13.50
CA GLY A 104 -44.93 8.78 -13.20
C GLY A 104 -45.89 9.46 -12.22
N GLY A 105 -45.34 9.98 -11.13
CA GLY A 105 -46.01 10.87 -10.20
C GLY A 105 -46.10 10.42 -8.75
N ASP A 106 -46.08 9.13 -8.47
CA ASP A 106 -46.11 8.66 -7.10
C ASP A 106 -44.71 8.18 -6.66
N THR A 107 -44.25 8.74 -5.55
CA THR A 107 -43.06 8.15 -4.86
C THR A 107 -43.50 6.78 -4.39
N PRO A 108 -42.92 5.67 -4.92
CA PRO A 108 -43.33 4.35 -4.48
C PRO A 108 -43.08 4.22 -2.98
N PRO A 109 -43.98 3.57 -2.24
CA PRO A 109 -43.74 3.26 -0.85
C PRO A 109 -42.40 2.50 -0.75
N LEU A 110 -41.56 2.89 0.19
CA LEU A 110 -40.31 2.15 0.45
C LEU A 110 -40.66 0.67 0.65
N PRO A 111 -40.03 -0.24 -0.10
CA PRO A 111 -40.35 -1.65 0.02
C PRO A 111 -40.13 -2.10 1.46
N GLU A 112 -41.06 -2.87 2.02
CA GLU A 112 -40.96 -3.44 3.38
C GLU A 112 -39.70 -4.32 3.57
N LYS A 113 -39.19 -4.86 2.47
CA LYS A 113 -37.92 -5.58 2.44
C LYS A 113 -36.88 -4.80 1.65
N HIS A 114 -35.92 -4.25 2.36
CA HIS A 114 -34.79 -3.63 1.71
C HIS A 114 -33.91 -4.70 1.08
N THR A 115 -33.83 -4.70 -0.22
CA THR A 115 -32.85 -5.49 -1.00
C THR A 115 -31.51 -4.78 -1.10
N ALA A 116 -31.33 -3.65 -0.42
CA ALA A 116 -30.08 -2.96 -0.36
C ALA A 116 -28.98 -3.85 0.24
N LEU A 117 -27.78 -3.79 -0.33
CA LEU A 117 -26.56 -4.41 0.22
C LEU A 117 -26.29 -3.95 1.65
N MET A 118 -26.91 -2.87 2.08
CA MET A 118 -26.80 -2.28 3.40
C MET A 118 -28.16 -2.28 4.07
N THR A 119 -28.26 -3.01 5.17
CA THR A 119 -29.45 -2.96 6.01
C THR A 119 -29.54 -1.60 6.71
N ASP A 120 -30.75 -1.16 6.97
CA ASP A 120 -31.35 -0.03 7.67
C ASP A 120 -30.54 0.87 8.60
N ASP A 121 -29.22 0.98 8.41
CA ASP A 121 -28.43 1.91 9.18
C ASP A 121 -28.38 3.28 8.46
N GLU A 122 -29.20 4.21 8.93
CA GLU A 122 -29.24 5.60 8.41
C GLU A 122 -27.86 6.25 8.41
N ALA A 123 -27.01 5.92 9.41
CA ALA A 123 -25.67 6.45 9.51
C ALA A 123 -24.81 5.98 8.33
N LEU A 124 -24.95 4.72 7.91
CA LEU A 124 -24.20 4.16 6.80
C LEU A 124 -24.63 4.78 5.45
N ARG A 125 -25.94 4.99 5.26
CA ARG A 125 -26.46 5.73 4.10
C ARG A 125 -25.94 7.17 4.08
N ALA A 126 -26.02 7.86 5.21
CA ALA A 126 -25.52 9.22 5.33
C ALA A 126 -24.01 9.31 5.03
N LEU A 127 -23.22 8.35 5.52
CA LEU A 127 -21.79 8.28 5.21
C LEU A 127 -21.55 8.06 3.72
N THR A 128 -22.24 7.08 3.11
CA THR A 128 -22.09 6.77 1.69
C THR A 128 -22.41 8.00 0.83
N LEU A 129 -23.55 8.65 1.09
CA LEU A 129 -23.91 9.87 0.39
C LEU A 129 -22.90 11.00 0.60
N ARG A 130 -22.38 11.14 1.82
CA ARG A 130 -21.36 12.14 2.13
C ARG A 130 -20.02 11.82 1.44
N CYS A 131 -19.61 10.55 1.42
CA CYS A 131 -18.42 10.11 0.68
C CYS A 131 -18.54 10.43 -0.81
N VAL A 132 -19.66 10.06 -1.42
CA VAL A 132 -19.93 10.34 -2.83
C VAL A 132 -19.93 11.84 -3.09
N GLY A 133 -20.66 12.63 -2.31
CA GLY A 133 -20.71 14.08 -2.45
C GLY A 133 -19.35 14.76 -2.34
N HIS A 134 -18.56 14.40 -1.34
CA HIS A 134 -17.20 14.94 -1.17
C HIS A 134 -16.27 14.53 -2.30
N ASN A 135 -16.36 13.27 -2.75
CA ASN A 135 -15.58 12.79 -3.86
C ASN A 135 -15.91 13.54 -5.15
N MET A 136 -17.18 13.74 -5.41
CA MET A 136 -17.67 14.49 -6.57
C MET A 136 -17.19 15.95 -6.55
N GLU A 137 -17.30 16.62 -5.41
CA GLU A 137 -16.82 18.00 -5.27
C GLU A 137 -15.32 18.11 -5.45
N LEU A 138 -14.55 17.19 -4.84
CA LEU A 138 -13.10 17.16 -5.02
C LEU A 138 -12.71 16.97 -6.47
N MET A 139 -13.35 16.04 -7.16
CA MET A 139 -13.09 15.82 -8.59
C MET A 139 -13.37 17.06 -9.41
N HIS A 140 -14.50 17.72 -9.15
CA HIS A 140 -14.84 18.94 -9.84
C HIS A 140 -13.79 20.03 -9.62
N ARG A 141 -13.24 20.12 -8.41
CA ARG A 141 -12.14 21.04 -8.10
C ARG A 141 -10.81 20.64 -8.73
N LEU A 142 -10.46 19.35 -8.73
CA LEU A 142 -9.20 18.86 -9.30
C LEU A 142 -9.18 18.86 -10.84
N THR A 143 -10.35 18.82 -11.50
CA THR A 143 -10.44 19.04 -12.96
C THR A 143 -10.13 20.48 -13.34
N ASP A 144 -10.30 21.44 -12.41
CA ASP A 144 -9.85 22.81 -12.63
C ASP A 144 -8.34 22.92 -12.45
N GLN A 145 -7.64 23.30 -13.53
CA GLN A 145 -6.19 23.41 -13.55
C GLN A 145 -5.65 24.42 -12.51
N ARG A 146 -6.39 25.47 -12.21
CA ARG A 146 -5.97 26.49 -11.23
C ARG A 146 -6.03 25.94 -9.81
N SER A 147 -7.11 25.25 -9.46
CA SER A 147 -7.26 24.62 -8.15
C SER A 147 -6.22 23.53 -7.92
N PHE A 148 -5.92 22.74 -8.95
CA PHE A 148 -4.87 21.73 -8.88
C PHE A 148 -3.47 22.36 -8.73
N ALA A 149 -3.14 23.36 -9.54
CA ALA A 149 -1.84 24.04 -9.46
C ALA A 149 -1.64 24.67 -8.07
N ARG A 150 -2.68 25.29 -7.50
CA ARG A 150 -2.62 25.84 -6.15
C ARG A 150 -2.37 24.78 -5.09
N LEU A 151 -3.09 23.63 -5.16
CA LEU A 151 -2.88 22.50 -4.25
C LEU A 151 -1.43 22.00 -4.32
N LEU A 152 -0.86 21.91 -5.52
CA LEU A 152 0.51 21.47 -5.73
C LEU A 152 1.54 22.46 -5.20
N GLU A 153 1.29 23.77 -5.38
CA GLU A 153 2.15 24.81 -4.83
C GLU A 153 2.10 24.85 -3.29
N GLU A 154 0.93 24.73 -2.70
CA GLU A 154 0.78 24.62 -1.24
C GLU A 154 1.54 23.40 -0.70
N ALA A 155 1.44 22.24 -1.39
CA ALA A 155 2.20 21.05 -1.02
C ALA A 155 3.71 21.23 -1.14
N ARG A 156 4.20 21.96 -2.14
CA ARG A 156 5.64 22.29 -2.29
C ARG A 156 6.15 23.24 -1.19
N GLY A 157 5.32 24.18 -0.77
CA GLY A 157 5.64 25.12 0.31
C GLY A 157 5.54 24.52 1.70
N GLU A 158 5.01 23.31 1.83
CA GLU A 158 4.77 22.70 3.13
C GLU A 158 6.05 22.21 3.79
N THR A 159 6.28 22.64 5.00
CA THR A 159 7.46 22.26 5.80
C THR A 159 7.17 21.22 6.88
N ASP A 160 5.91 21.13 7.31
CA ASP A 160 5.49 20.09 8.26
C ASP A 160 5.27 18.76 7.50
N TRP A 161 6.09 17.77 7.80
CA TRP A 161 6.01 16.45 7.18
C TRP A 161 4.66 15.75 7.39
N ARG A 162 3.91 16.04 8.48
CA ARG A 162 2.59 15.47 8.74
C ARG A 162 1.57 15.99 7.73
N ARG A 163 1.56 17.29 7.50
CA ARG A 163 0.69 17.92 6.49
C ARG A 163 1.12 17.52 5.08
N LEU A 164 2.42 17.40 4.83
CA LEU A 164 2.92 16.89 3.54
C LEU A 164 2.43 15.46 3.27
N ARG A 165 2.42 14.57 4.28
CA ARG A 165 1.80 13.24 4.16
C ARG A 165 0.33 13.30 3.80
N ALA A 166 -0.43 14.27 4.34
CA ALA A 166 -1.84 14.45 4.00
C ALA A 166 -2.02 14.87 2.53
N TYR A 167 -1.17 15.76 2.00
CA TYR A 167 -1.16 16.09 0.56
C TYR A 167 -0.85 14.86 -0.30
N LEU A 168 0.15 14.07 0.07
CA LEU A 168 0.47 12.83 -0.65
C LEU A 168 -0.69 11.83 -0.62
N ALA A 169 -1.39 11.70 0.50
CA ALA A 169 -2.58 10.86 0.62
C ALA A 169 -3.75 11.33 -0.27
N VAL A 170 -3.92 12.65 -0.41
CA VAL A 170 -4.88 13.22 -1.37
C VAL A 170 -4.49 12.85 -2.80
N MET A 171 -3.23 13.06 -3.18
CA MET A 171 -2.73 12.72 -4.52
C MET A 171 -2.88 11.23 -4.83
N GLU A 172 -2.55 10.35 -3.89
CA GLU A 172 -2.75 8.90 -3.98
C GLU A 172 -4.22 8.56 -4.25
N SER A 173 -5.12 9.08 -3.42
CA SER A 173 -6.54 8.77 -3.49
C SER A 173 -7.19 9.22 -4.81
N TYR A 174 -6.65 10.24 -5.45
CA TYR A 174 -7.23 10.88 -6.63
C TYR A 174 -6.36 10.81 -7.88
N SER A 175 -5.28 10.03 -7.85
CA SER A 175 -4.32 9.88 -8.95
C SER A 175 -4.96 9.49 -10.28
N LEU A 176 -6.00 8.63 -10.23
CA LEU A 176 -6.70 8.15 -11.43
C LEU A 176 -7.54 9.23 -12.14
N TYR A 177 -7.89 10.30 -11.43
CA TYR A 177 -8.75 11.37 -11.95
C TYR A 177 -7.99 12.57 -12.48
N LEU A 178 -6.69 12.61 -12.27
CA LEU A 178 -5.83 13.64 -12.80
C LEU A 178 -5.67 13.48 -14.32
N HIS A 179 -5.73 14.59 -15.05
CA HIS A 179 -5.38 14.62 -16.46
C HIS A 179 -3.89 14.37 -16.67
N ILE A 180 -3.51 13.89 -17.87
CA ILE A 180 -2.11 13.57 -18.18
C ILE A 180 -1.13 14.71 -17.80
N PRO A 181 -1.39 16.00 -18.16
CA PRO A 181 -0.52 17.10 -17.74
C PRO A 181 -0.39 17.24 -16.24
N GLN A 182 -1.49 17.04 -15.48
CA GLN A 182 -1.49 17.09 -14.02
C GLN A 182 -0.69 15.90 -13.43
N LYS A 183 -0.83 14.69 -13.99
CA LYS A 183 -0.01 13.53 -13.60
C LYS A 183 1.48 13.81 -13.79
N VAL A 184 1.88 14.40 -14.94
CA VAL A 184 3.27 14.78 -15.19
C VAL A 184 3.78 15.79 -14.16
N GLN A 185 2.98 16.81 -13.82
CA GLN A 185 3.33 17.77 -12.77
C GLN A 185 3.46 17.11 -11.39
N THR A 186 2.55 16.19 -11.06
CA THR A 186 2.61 15.41 -9.81
C THR A 186 3.86 14.54 -9.78
N LEU A 187 4.18 13.82 -10.85
CA LEU A 187 5.39 12.99 -10.93
C LEU A 187 6.67 13.82 -10.72
N THR A 188 6.70 15.03 -11.28
CA THR A 188 7.84 15.97 -11.06
C THR A 188 7.96 16.34 -9.58
N PHE A 189 6.86 16.71 -8.94
CA PHE A 189 6.82 17.01 -7.51
C PHE A 189 7.23 15.81 -6.65
N LEU A 190 6.74 14.61 -6.95
CA LEU A 190 7.12 13.40 -6.24
C LEU A 190 8.61 13.10 -6.36
N TYR A 191 9.22 13.34 -7.53
CA TYR A 191 10.65 13.20 -7.70
C TYR A 191 11.44 14.20 -6.83
N GLU A 192 10.98 15.45 -6.72
CA GLU A 192 11.55 16.44 -5.80
C GLU A 192 11.56 15.93 -4.35
N LEU A 193 10.49 15.25 -3.94
CA LEU A 193 10.35 14.68 -2.60
C LEU A 193 11.23 13.45 -2.33
N LEU A 194 11.84 12.84 -3.35
CA LEU A 194 12.84 11.78 -3.12
C LEU A 194 14.11 12.31 -2.43
N MET A 195 14.28 13.63 -2.40
CA MET A 195 15.36 14.33 -1.69
C MET A 195 14.93 14.89 -0.33
N HIS A 196 13.68 14.63 0.09
CA HIS A 196 13.18 15.15 1.37
C HIS A 196 13.96 14.57 2.56
N ARG A 197 14.17 15.37 3.62
CA ARG A 197 14.90 14.94 4.81
C ARG A 197 14.27 13.72 5.53
N GLU A 198 12.94 13.65 5.56
CA GLU A 198 12.20 12.54 6.18
C GLU A 198 12.14 11.32 5.27
N GLY A 199 12.65 10.18 5.77
CA GLY A 199 12.68 8.93 5.00
C GLY A 199 11.29 8.37 4.67
N ASP A 200 10.31 8.62 5.53
CA ASP A 200 8.92 8.18 5.30
C ASP A 200 8.30 8.92 4.12
N ILE A 201 8.57 10.23 4.01
CA ILE A 201 8.11 11.03 2.84
C ILE A 201 8.76 10.52 1.56
N ARG A 202 10.07 10.23 1.57
CA ARG A 202 10.76 9.68 0.39
C ARG A 202 10.14 8.35 -0.07
N ARG A 203 9.86 7.43 0.86
CA ARG A 203 9.26 6.13 0.55
C ARG A 203 7.84 6.27 0.01
N GLN A 204 7.02 7.11 0.65
CA GLN A 204 5.65 7.38 0.20
C GLN A 204 5.64 8.03 -1.18
N ALA A 205 6.49 9.02 -1.42
CA ALA A 205 6.62 9.68 -2.72
C ALA A 205 7.06 8.70 -3.82
N ALA A 206 8.03 7.82 -3.53
CA ALA A 206 8.46 6.79 -4.48
C ALA A 206 7.37 5.76 -4.79
N ALA A 207 6.64 5.31 -3.77
CA ALA A 207 5.52 4.40 -3.96
C ALA A 207 4.42 5.04 -4.82
N LEU A 208 4.03 6.27 -4.50
CA LEU A 208 3.03 7.01 -5.26
C LEU A 208 3.49 7.31 -6.70
N LEU A 209 4.78 7.56 -6.93
CA LEU A 209 5.35 7.70 -8.27
C LEU A 209 5.13 6.41 -9.07
N GLY A 210 5.40 5.25 -8.51
CA GLY A 210 5.15 3.96 -9.15
C GLY A 210 3.66 3.74 -9.45
N GLU A 211 2.78 4.04 -8.51
CA GLU A 211 1.32 3.92 -8.65
C GLU A 211 0.78 4.81 -9.79
N ILE A 212 1.16 6.11 -9.81
CA ILE A 212 0.71 7.04 -10.85
C ILE A 212 1.19 6.60 -12.23
N ILE A 213 2.41 6.09 -12.35
CA ILE A 213 2.93 5.56 -13.63
C ILE A 213 2.14 4.32 -14.04
N ALA A 214 1.88 3.38 -13.13
CA ALA A 214 1.07 2.19 -13.42
C ALA A 214 -0.34 2.55 -13.92
N GLY A 215 -0.95 3.59 -13.32
CA GLY A 215 -2.26 4.13 -13.67
C GLY A 215 -2.25 5.29 -14.68
N PHE A 216 -1.14 5.55 -15.38
CA PHE A 216 -0.96 6.78 -16.16
C PHE A 216 -2.05 7.01 -17.20
N HIS A 217 -2.47 5.98 -17.93
CA HIS A 217 -3.53 6.03 -18.93
C HIS A 217 -4.87 5.44 -18.49
N ALA A 218 -4.98 4.91 -17.28
CA ALA A 218 -6.16 4.14 -16.84
C ALA A 218 -7.47 4.94 -16.95
N GLY A 219 -7.46 6.20 -16.53
CA GLY A 219 -8.62 7.10 -16.65
C GLY A 219 -8.91 7.47 -18.10
N TYR A 220 -7.87 7.85 -18.83
CA TYR A 220 -7.99 8.32 -20.22
C TYR A 220 -8.45 7.22 -21.18
N ALA A 221 -7.99 5.99 -21.00
CA ALA A 221 -8.40 4.86 -21.84
C ALA A 221 -9.90 4.53 -21.71
N LYS A 222 -10.51 4.81 -20.56
CA LYS A 222 -11.94 4.61 -20.33
C LYS A 222 -12.82 5.68 -20.97
N GLU A 223 -12.30 6.90 -21.11
CA GLU A 223 -13.03 8.03 -21.72
C GLU A 223 -12.90 8.10 -23.24
N ARG A 224 -11.96 7.34 -23.80
CA ARG A 224 -11.71 7.37 -25.24
C ARG A 224 -12.62 6.38 -25.95
N PRO A 225 -13.36 6.81 -26.98
CA PRO A 225 -14.08 5.91 -27.87
C PRO A 225 -13.14 4.85 -28.48
N ALA A 226 -13.63 3.62 -28.62
CA ALA A 226 -12.82 2.49 -29.08
C ALA A 226 -12.23 2.67 -30.50
N ASP A 227 -12.87 3.50 -31.31
CA ASP A 227 -12.48 3.84 -32.68
C ASP A 227 -11.40 4.91 -32.80
N ILE A 228 -11.15 5.66 -31.70
CA ILE A 228 -10.08 6.68 -31.69
C ILE A 228 -8.76 6.04 -31.33
N ARG A 229 -7.87 5.95 -32.30
CA ARG A 229 -6.48 5.49 -32.09
C ARG A 229 -5.73 6.47 -31.20
N PRO A 230 -4.86 5.98 -30.26
CA PRO A 230 -3.98 6.87 -29.51
C PRO A 230 -3.11 7.66 -30.49
N ASP A 231 -2.89 8.94 -30.15
CA ASP A 231 -1.86 9.71 -30.86
C ASP A 231 -0.52 8.99 -30.69
N PRO A 232 0.15 8.59 -31.79
CA PRO A 232 1.45 7.93 -31.70
C PRO A 232 2.54 8.80 -31.03
N ARG A 233 2.29 10.10 -30.87
CA ARG A 233 3.16 11.05 -30.16
C ARG A 233 2.79 11.23 -28.70
N ALA A 234 1.70 10.60 -28.24
CA ALA A 234 1.31 10.69 -26.84
C ALA A 234 2.36 10.01 -25.95
N ILE A 235 2.73 10.70 -24.87
CA ILE A 235 3.64 10.18 -23.85
C ILE A 235 3.02 8.91 -23.26
N THR A 236 3.74 7.80 -23.30
CA THR A 236 3.27 6.53 -22.74
C THR A 236 3.66 6.39 -21.25
N ASP A 237 2.97 5.48 -20.55
CA ASP A 237 3.31 5.06 -19.19
C ASP A 237 4.76 4.51 -19.09
N VAL A 238 5.18 3.74 -20.10
CA VAL A 238 6.54 3.18 -20.17
C VAL A 238 7.58 4.27 -20.42
N ASP A 239 7.26 5.31 -21.21
CA ASP A 239 8.18 6.43 -21.40
C ASP A 239 8.37 7.23 -20.12
N GLN A 240 7.29 7.44 -19.36
CA GLN A 240 7.38 8.04 -18.02
C GLN A 240 8.19 7.15 -17.07
N TRP A 241 7.98 5.84 -17.12
CA TRP A 241 8.75 4.92 -16.31
C TRP A 241 10.25 4.98 -16.63
N ARG A 242 10.62 4.92 -17.91
CA ARG A 242 12.02 5.04 -18.35
C ARG A 242 12.64 6.35 -17.89
N LEU A 243 11.93 7.47 -18.06
CA LEU A 243 12.40 8.79 -17.64
C LEU A 243 12.74 8.83 -16.14
N TYR A 244 11.85 8.32 -15.28
CA TYR A 244 12.10 8.35 -13.85
C TYR A 244 13.08 7.27 -13.40
N LEU A 245 13.11 6.12 -14.04
CA LEU A 245 14.11 5.09 -13.81
C LEU A 245 15.53 5.65 -14.09
N ASP A 246 15.71 6.32 -15.22
CA ASP A 246 16.99 6.99 -15.55
C ASP A 246 17.33 8.07 -14.54
N LYS A 247 16.41 8.93 -14.17
CA LYS A 247 16.62 9.98 -13.17
C LYS A 247 17.00 9.43 -11.78
N ILE A 248 16.49 8.26 -11.42
CA ILE A 248 16.79 7.63 -10.12
C ILE A 248 18.14 6.91 -10.16
N LEU A 249 18.45 6.22 -11.26
CA LEU A 249 19.72 5.51 -11.43
C LEU A 249 20.89 6.46 -11.71
N TYR A 250 20.64 7.53 -12.46
CA TYR A 250 21.65 8.53 -12.84
C TYR A 250 21.21 9.94 -12.42
N PRO A 251 21.12 10.21 -11.09
CA PRO A 251 20.72 11.51 -10.60
C PRO A 251 21.78 12.56 -10.95
N ASP A 252 21.32 13.80 -11.14
CA ASP A 252 22.21 14.91 -11.51
C ASP A 252 23.44 14.98 -10.56
N HIS A 253 24.63 14.95 -11.15
CA HIS A 253 25.91 15.01 -10.43
C HIS A 253 26.09 16.31 -9.62
N LYS A 254 25.33 17.37 -9.93
CA LYS A 254 25.33 18.64 -9.17
C LYS A 254 24.58 18.48 -7.82
N LEU A 255 23.77 17.44 -7.65
CA LEU A 255 23.11 17.18 -6.38
C LEU A 255 24.13 16.76 -5.32
N MET A 256 23.86 17.13 -4.06
CA MET A 256 24.67 16.67 -2.94
C MET A 256 24.74 15.13 -2.91
N PRO A 257 25.91 14.54 -2.55
CA PRO A 257 26.06 13.09 -2.47
C PRO A 257 24.99 12.39 -1.60
N GLN A 258 24.54 13.07 -0.55
CA GLN A 258 23.48 12.58 0.33
C GLN A 258 22.13 12.48 -0.41
N HIS A 259 21.77 13.51 -1.19
CA HIS A 259 20.53 13.49 -1.97
C HIS A 259 20.56 12.41 -3.04
N ARG A 260 21.67 12.23 -3.74
CA ARG A 260 21.83 11.12 -4.71
C ARG A 260 21.62 9.76 -4.06
N ARG A 261 22.20 9.52 -2.88
CA ARG A 261 21.96 8.28 -2.11
C ARG A 261 20.51 8.11 -1.70
N TRP A 262 19.84 9.19 -1.32
CA TRP A 262 18.42 9.13 -0.96
C TRP A 262 17.54 8.75 -2.16
N ILE A 263 17.79 9.39 -3.31
CA ILE A 263 17.07 9.09 -4.57
C ILE A 263 17.25 7.60 -4.93
N GLY A 264 18.48 7.11 -5.01
CA GLY A 264 18.75 5.72 -5.38
C GLY A 264 18.07 4.70 -4.45
N TYR A 265 18.14 4.93 -3.14
CA TYR A 265 17.49 4.08 -2.16
C TYR A 265 15.97 3.92 -2.39
N THR A 266 15.32 4.88 -3.06
CA THR A 266 13.87 4.85 -3.29
C THR A 266 13.45 3.95 -4.46
N LEU A 267 14.38 3.52 -5.32
CA LEU A 267 14.07 2.74 -6.52
C LEU A 267 13.23 1.50 -6.22
N LYS A 268 13.61 0.72 -5.23
CA LYS A 268 12.89 -0.49 -4.85
C LYS A 268 11.44 -0.25 -4.43
N PHE A 269 11.14 0.91 -3.82
CA PHE A 269 9.77 1.28 -3.43
C PHE A 269 8.95 1.70 -4.65
N ALA A 270 9.55 2.45 -5.58
CA ALA A 270 8.90 2.82 -6.83
C ALA A 270 8.57 1.59 -7.69
N VAL A 271 9.55 0.68 -7.86
CA VAL A 271 9.35 -0.58 -8.60
C VAL A 271 8.31 -1.46 -7.92
N GLY A 272 8.41 -1.66 -6.61
CA GLY A 272 7.47 -2.49 -5.85
C GLY A 272 6.03 -1.99 -5.96
N SER A 273 5.82 -0.68 -5.78
CA SER A 273 4.49 -0.07 -5.93
C SER A 273 3.98 -0.16 -7.37
N LEU A 274 4.82 0.13 -8.36
CA LEU A 274 4.46 0.03 -9.76
C LEU A 274 3.96 -1.38 -10.11
N LEU A 275 4.67 -2.42 -9.67
CA LEU A 275 4.29 -3.80 -9.94
C LEU A 275 2.98 -4.19 -9.24
N SER A 276 2.75 -3.74 -8.02
CA SER A 276 1.52 -4.02 -7.28
C SER A 276 0.27 -3.37 -7.91
N HIS A 277 0.45 -2.27 -8.68
CA HIS A 277 -0.64 -1.53 -9.32
C HIS A 277 -0.81 -1.81 -10.83
N CYS A 278 -0.05 -2.77 -11.38
CA CYS A 278 -0.18 -3.13 -12.79
C CYS A 278 -0.39 -4.64 -13.03
N PRO A 279 -1.32 -5.33 -12.31
CA PRO A 279 -1.50 -6.77 -12.45
C PRO A 279 -1.75 -7.17 -13.90
N GLY A 280 -1.02 -8.20 -14.36
CA GLY A 280 -1.07 -8.68 -15.75
C GLY A 280 -0.32 -7.83 -16.77
N ARG A 281 0.33 -6.72 -16.38
CA ARG A 281 1.13 -5.86 -17.24
C ARG A 281 2.57 -5.68 -16.76
N GLU A 282 2.99 -6.45 -15.77
CA GLU A 282 4.28 -6.34 -15.08
C GLU A 282 5.46 -6.41 -16.03
N GLU A 283 5.35 -7.28 -17.05
CA GLU A 283 6.39 -7.49 -18.07
C GLU A 283 6.78 -6.19 -18.77
N ARG A 284 5.80 -5.38 -19.10
CA ARG A 284 5.99 -4.11 -19.80
C ARG A 284 6.87 -3.13 -19.02
N PHE A 285 6.78 -3.15 -17.69
CA PHE A 285 7.53 -2.28 -16.79
C PHE A 285 8.83 -2.92 -16.29
N LEU A 286 8.86 -4.24 -16.17
CA LEU A 286 10.07 -4.96 -15.81
C LEU A 286 11.12 -4.95 -16.91
N ALA A 287 10.71 -5.01 -18.19
CA ALA A 287 11.64 -5.04 -19.31
C ALA A 287 12.65 -3.86 -19.31
N PRO A 288 12.25 -2.59 -19.08
CA PRO A 288 13.19 -1.49 -18.93
C PRO A 288 14.15 -1.66 -17.74
N VAL A 289 13.68 -2.17 -16.61
CA VAL A 289 14.51 -2.42 -15.41
C VAL A 289 15.54 -3.50 -15.73
N PHE A 290 15.11 -4.63 -16.32
CA PHE A 290 15.98 -5.74 -16.65
C PHE A 290 16.98 -5.44 -17.77
N ALA A 291 16.79 -4.37 -18.53
CA ALA A 291 17.77 -3.91 -19.52
C ALA A 291 19.09 -3.47 -18.86
N TYR A 292 19.04 -2.88 -17.65
CA TYR A 292 20.23 -2.43 -16.91
C TYR A 292 21.07 -3.59 -16.35
N TYR A 293 20.50 -4.77 -16.17
CA TYR A 293 21.21 -5.94 -15.64
C TYR A 293 22.02 -6.68 -16.72
N ARG A 294 22.07 -6.19 -17.97
CA ARG A 294 22.78 -6.87 -19.07
C ARG A 294 24.27 -6.58 -19.11
N ARG A 295 24.70 -5.42 -18.60
CA ARG A 295 26.08 -4.96 -18.71
C ARG A 295 26.59 -4.44 -17.37
N PRO A 296 26.91 -5.35 -16.44
CA PRO A 296 27.41 -4.95 -15.12
C PRO A 296 28.73 -4.16 -15.17
N GLU A 297 29.53 -4.34 -16.24
CA GLU A 297 30.80 -3.67 -16.46
C GLU A 297 30.66 -2.17 -16.71
N ASP A 298 29.55 -1.73 -17.32
CA ASP A 298 29.30 -0.32 -17.66
C ASP A 298 28.78 0.51 -16.47
N LEU A 299 28.46 -0.14 -15.35
CA LEU A 299 27.84 0.50 -14.19
C LEU A 299 28.89 1.05 -13.22
N ASP A 300 28.69 2.24 -12.70
CA ASP A 300 29.40 2.71 -11.52
C ASP A 300 28.93 1.97 -10.25
N ASP A 301 29.69 2.11 -9.17
CA ASP A 301 29.40 1.40 -7.92
C ASP A 301 28.07 1.84 -7.28
N TYR A 302 27.69 3.11 -7.47
CA TYR A 302 26.41 3.62 -6.98
C TYR A 302 25.24 2.91 -7.69
N THR A 303 25.21 2.94 -9.02
CA THR A 303 24.16 2.34 -9.84
C THR A 303 24.11 0.80 -9.64
N ALA A 304 25.28 0.15 -9.62
CA ALA A 304 25.40 -1.27 -9.35
C ALA A 304 24.76 -1.68 -8.01
N PHE A 305 25.04 -0.92 -6.96
CA PHE A 305 24.46 -1.18 -5.64
C PHE A 305 22.92 -0.98 -5.62
N GLN A 306 22.39 0.10 -6.23
CA GLN A 306 20.96 0.34 -6.29
C GLN A 306 20.22 -0.77 -7.06
N LEU A 307 20.82 -1.27 -8.12
CA LEU A 307 20.26 -2.38 -8.88
C LEU A 307 20.28 -3.70 -8.09
N LEU A 308 21.35 -4.00 -7.36
CA LEU A 308 21.40 -5.17 -6.46
C LEU A 308 20.35 -5.08 -5.36
N ASP A 309 20.22 -3.92 -4.69
CA ASP A 309 19.23 -3.70 -3.63
C ASP A 309 17.79 -3.78 -4.17
N THR A 310 17.56 -3.28 -5.39
CA THR A 310 16.26 -3.39 -6.05
C THR A 310 15.95 -4.84 -6.43
N ALA A 311 16.90 -5.56 -7.03
CA ALA A 311 16.72 -6.98 -7.33
C ALA A 311 16.40 -7.77 -6.06
N ALA A 312 17.13 -7.55 -4.97
CA ALA A 312 16.84 -8.21 -3.69
C ALA A 312 15.43 -7.93 -3.13
N ALA A 313 14.79 -6.86 -3.55
CA ALA A 313 13.45 -6.44 -3.10
C ALA A 313 12.31 -6.83 -4.06
N LEU A 314 12.60 -7.28 -5.29
CA LEU A 314 11.57 -7.69 -6.26
C LEU A 314 10.74 -8.86 -5.71
N PRO A 315 9.44 -8.95 -6.01
CA PRO A 315 8.64 -10.13 -5.65
C PRO A 315 9.13 -11.38 -6.40
N ASP A 316 8.96 -12.55 -5.80
CA ASP A 316 9.42 -13.84 -6.40
C ASP A 316 8.80 -14.07 -7.78
N THR A 317 7.58 -13.60 -8.01
CA THR A 317 6.88 -13.67 -9.29
C THR A 317 7.57 -12.89 -10.42
N ALA A 318 8.43 -11.93 -10.10
CA ALA A 318 9.22 -11.20 -11.10
C ALA A 318 10.37 -12.04 -11.69
N TYR A 319 10.76 -13.13 -11.01
CA TYR A 319 11.82 -14.01 -11.43
C TYR A 319 11.29 -15.19 -12.26
N THR A 320 11.43 -15.10 -13.57
CA THR A 320 11.38 -16.28 -14.43
C THR A 320 12.74 -16.99 -14.40
N ALA A 321 12.81 -18.24 -14.81
CA ALA A 321 14.11 -18.97 -14.89
C ALA A 321 15.16 -18.21 -15.71
N SER A 322 14.77 -17.58 -16.81
CA SER A 322 15.66 -16.76 -17.63
C SER A 322 16.16 -15.51 -16.91
N ARG A 323 15.28 -14.83 -16.17
CA ARG A 323 15.66 -13.65 -15.39
C ARG A 323 16.51 -14.02 -14.19
N ALA A 324 16.19 -15.11 -13.51
CA ALA A 324 17.01 -15.60 -12.42
C ALA A 324 18.46 -15.87 -12.88
N ARG A 325 18.64 -16.48 -14.04
CA ARG A 325 19.98 -16.67 -14.64
C ARG A 325 20.66 -15.34 -14.94
N GLN A 326 19.95 -14.40 -15.58
CA GLN A 326 20.49 -13.06 -15.85
C GLN A 326 20.92 -12.35 -14.54
N MET A 327 20.12 -12.48 -13.48
CA MET A 327 20.44 -11.90 -12.17
C MET A 327 21.62 -12.61 -11.51
N THR A 328 21.73 -13.93 -11.67
CA THR A 328 22.88 -14.69 -11.18
C THR A 328 24.17 -14.23 -11.88
N ASP A 329 24.17 -14.12 -13.19
CA ASP A 329 25.31 -13.64 -13.97
C ASP A 329 25.70 -12.21 -13.59
N PHE A 330 24.69 -11.33 -13.41
CA PHE A 330 24.87 -9.95 -12.96
C PHE A 330 25.51 -9.88 -11.55
N ALA A 331 24.91 -10.58 -10.58
CA ALA A 331 25.41 -10.59 -9.21
C ALA A 331 26.80 -11.24 -9.13
N ALA A 332 27.07 -12.30 -9.89
CA ALA A 332 28.37 -12.94 -9.98
C ALA A 332 29.44 -11.97 -10.49
N ALA A 333 29.17 -11.22 -11.56
CA ALA A 333 30.12 -10.23 -12.09
C ALA A 333 30.41 -9.10 -11.06
N LEU A 334 29.37 -8.60 -10.40
CA LEU A 334 29.52 -7.54 -9.39
C LEU A 334 30.20 -8.02 -8.11
N SER A 335 30.06 -9.30 -7.76
CA SER A 335 30.69 -9.89 -6.57
C SER A 335 32.22 -9.92 -6.63
N LEU A 336 32.79 -9.73 -7.80
CA LEU A 336 34.24 -9.64 -8.00
C LEU A 336 34.80 -8.21 -7.80
N ARG A 337 33.95 -7.21 -7.63
CA ARG A 337 34.39 -5.82 -7.39
C ARG A 337 35.11 -5.68 -6.06
N LYS A 338 35.93 -4.64 -5.94
CA LYS A 338 36.72 -4.36 -4.71
C LYS A 338 35.82 -3.86 -3.56
N ASP A 339 34.73 -3.19 -3.86
CA ASP A 339 33.82 -2.64 -2.85
C ASP A 339 33.12 -3.74 -2.07
N LEU A 340 33.33 -3.76 -0.74
CA LEU A 340 32.74 -4.75 0.16
C LEU A 340 31.22 -4.69 0.17
N THR A 341 30.64 -3.48 0.07
CA THR A 341 29.20 -3.27 0.09
C THR A 341 28.54 -3.96 -1.10
N ILE A 342 29.14 -3.84 -2.28
CA ILE A 342 28.68 -4.48 -3.50
C ILE A 342 28.80 -6.00 -3.40
N ARG A 343 29.96 -6.50 -2.93
CA ARG A 343 30.13 -7.96 -2.74
C ARG A 343 29.12 -8.56 -1.80
N MET A 344 28.86 -7.90 -0.68
CA MET A 344 27.86 -8.37 0.29
C MET A 344 26.43 -8.34 -0.30
N ALA A 345 26.04 -7.27 -1.00
CA ALA A 345 24.77 -7.19 -1.66
C ALA A 345 24.60 -8.27 -2.73
N ALA A 346 25.67 -8.53 -3.50
CA ALA A 346 25.67 -9.59 -4.50
C ALA A 346 25.50 -10.98 -3.86
N VAL A 347 26.22 -11.28 -2.76
CA VAL A 347 26.09 -12.58 -2.05
C VAL A 347 24.67 -12.75 -1.49
N LEU A 348 24.06 -11.71 -0.94
CA LEU A 348 22.67 -11.78 -0.44
C LEU A 348 21.66 -12.02 -1.57
N LEU A 349 21.87 -11.41 -2.74
CA LEU A 349 21.03 -11.68 -3.92
C LEU A 349 21.24 -13.11 -4.45
N LEU A 350 22.49 -13.58 -4.55
CA LEU A 350 22.81 -14.95 -4.97
C LEU A 350 22.20 -15.99 -4.05
N ASP A 351 22.23 -15.76 -2.73
CA ASP A 351 21.55 -16.63 -1.76
C ASP A 351 20.05 -16.73 -2.02
N ARG A 352 19.41 -15.58 -2.25
CA ARG A 352 17.99 -15.58 -2.58
C ARG A 352 17.69 -16.34 -3.87
N LEU A 353 18.50 -16.16 -4.91
CA LEU A 353 18.33 -16.85 -6.19
C LEU A 353 18.57 -18.36 -6.05
N ALA A 354 19.55 -18.78 -5.24
CA ALA A 354 19.78 -20.20 -4.93
C ALA A 354 18.59 -20.85 -4.24
N ARG A 355 17.89 -20.13 -3.35
CA ARG A 355 16.67 -20.63 -2.71
C ARG A 355 15.47 -20.67 -3.64
N LEU A 356 15.34 -19.72 -4.56
CA LEU A 356 14.25 -19.69 -5.54
C LEU A 356 14.41 -20.76 -6.63
N TYR A 357 15.66 -21.07 -7.00
CA TYR A 357 16.02 -22.02 -8.06
C TYR A 357 17.10 -22.98 -7.59
N PRO A 358 16.80 -23.87 -6.62
CA PRO A 358 17.80 -24.77 -6.04
C PRO A 358 18.43 -25.74 -7.05
N GLU A 359 17.72 -26.06 -8.13
CA GLU A 359 18.19 -26.96 -9.18
C GLU A 359 19.25 -26.32 -10.11
N ASP A 360 19.38 -24.98 -10.11
CA ASP A 360 20.29 -24.27 -11.03
C ASP A 360 21.70 -24.11 -10.43
N GLY A 361 22.18 -24.65 -9.45
CA GLY A 361 23.54 -24.62 -8.86
C GLY A 361 24.45 -23.38 -9.09
N ARG A 362 24.24 -22.62 -10.15
CA ARG A 362 25.07 -21.48 -10.58
C ARG A 362 25.20 -20.37 -9.53
N ALA A 363 24.12 -20.10 -8.78
CA ALA A 363 24.17 -19.07 -7.76
C ALA A 363 25.14 -19.46 -6.63
N LEU A 364 25.18 -20.72 -6.23
CA LEU A 364 26.12 -21.24 -5.23
C LEU A 364 27.56 -21.31 -5.76
N GLU A 365 27.73 -21.67 -7.03
CA GLU A 365 29.05 -21.62 -7.69
C GLU A 365 29.57 -20.17 -7.68
N ALA A 366 28.70 -19.19 -8.02
CA ALA A 366 29.06 -17.77 -7.98
C ALA A 366 29.48 -17.33 -6.57
N VAL A 367 28.72 -17.74 -5.52
CA VAL A 367 29.09 -17.44 -4.11
C VAL A 367 30.45 -17.98 -3.76
N THR A 368 30.77 -19.20 -4.23
CA THR A 368 32.08 -19.83 -3.97
C THR A 368 33.20 -18.98 -4.58
N ALA A 369 33.01 -18.42 -5.75
CA ALA A 369 34.00 -17.60 -6.47
C ALA A 369 34.21 -16.19 -5.86
N VAL A 370 33.34 -15.70 -4.97
CA VAL A 370 33.48 -14.36 -4.36
C VAL A 370 34.75 -14.28 -3.52
N PRO A 371 35.62 -13.28 -3.75
CA PRO A 371 36.82 -13.11 -2.92
C PRO A 371 36.45 -12.72 -1.49
N ASP A 372 37.00 -13.37 -0.48
CA ASP A 372 36.72 -13.06 0.93
C ASP A 372 37.24 -11.68 1.35
N GLY A 373 38.39 -11.26 0.82
CA GLY A 373 39.10 -10.08 1.28
C GLY A 373 39.40 -10.14 2.79
N ASP A 374 39.47 -9.00 3.42
CA ASP A 374 39.76 -8.89 4.87
C ASP A 374 38.48 -8.92 5.75
N SER A 375 37.30 -9.18 5.14
CA SER A 375 36.02 -9.15 5.87
C SER A 375 35.67 -10.50 6.45
N GLY A 376 35.74 -10.63 7.78
CA GLY A 376 35.24 -11.81 8.50
C GLY A 376 33.75 -12.06 8.22
N THR A 377 32.93 -11.01 8.26
CA THR A 377 31.49 -11.10 7.97
C THR A 377 31.21 -11.71 6.58
N LEU A 378 31.90 -11.24 5.54
CA LEU A 378 31.68 -11.78 4.19
C LEU A 378 32.05 -13.26 4.10
N ARG A 379 33.17 -13.65 4.74
CA ARG A 379 33.62 -15.06 4.79
C ARG A 379 32.58 -15.97 5.42
N TYR A 380 32.08 -15.59 6.60
CA TYR A 380 31.08 -16.39 7.31
C TYR A 380 29.70 -16.35 6.62
N LEU A 381 29.33 -15.22 6.01
CA LEU A 381 28.12 -15.14 5.22
C LEU A 381 28.15 -16.10 4.02
N LYS A 382 29.30 -16.20 3.33
CA LYS A 382 29.48 -17.17 2.26
C LYS A 382 29.35 -18.61 2.78
N GLN A 383 29.97 -18.93 3.92
CA GLN A 383 29.85 -20.26 4.54
C GLN A 383 28.41 -20.59 4.89
N ASP A 384 27.67 -19.63 5.44
CA ASP A 384 26.25 -19.79 5.76
C ASP A 384 25.42 -20.09 4.51
N VAL A 385 25.61 -19.31 3.44
CA VAL A 385 24.90 -19.52 2.17
C VAL A 385 25.25 -20.90 1.56
N LEU A 386 26.51 -21.27 1.55
CA LEU A 386 26.97 -22.53 0.98
C LEU A 386 26.56 -23.76 1.82
N SER A 387 26.33 -23.57 3.13
CA SER A 387 25.88 -24.64 4.03
C SER A 387 24.40 -25.03 3.79
N GLN A 388 23.61 -24.21 3.06
CA GLN A 388 22.21 -24.46 2.75
C GLN A 388 21.36 -24.83 3.97
N GLY A 389 21.57 -24.12 5.09
CA GLY A 389 20.81 -24.32 6.33
C GLY A 389 21.39 -25.34 7.31
N ALA A 390 22.59 -25.85 7.06
CA ALA A 390 23.31 -26.57 8.10
C ALA A 390 23.68 -25.63 9.26
N PRO A 391 23.73 -26.11 10.51
CA PRO A 391 24.00 -25.26 11.67
C PRO A 391 25.33 -24.52 11.53
N LEU A 392 25.27 -23.19 11.54
CA LEU A 392 26.45 -22.34 11.51
C LEU A 392 27.13 -22.34 12.88
N LEU A 393 28.45 -22.54 12.90
CA LEU A 393 29.29 -22.44 14.08
C LEU A 393 30.15 -21.19 13.96
N LEU A 394 29.91 -20.20 14.80
CA LEU A 394 30.77 -19.01 14.88
C LEU A 394 31.67 -19.11 16.11
N PRO A 395 32.99 -18.85 15.97
CA PRO A 395 33.90 -18.67 17.10
C PRO A 395 33.47 -17.48 17.98
N GLU A 396 33.77 -17.54 19.29
CA GLU A 396 33.33 -16.47 20.24
C GLU A 396 33.96 -15.10 19.93
N ASP A 397 35.19 -15.08 19.45
CA ASP A 397 35.88 -13.85 19.01
C ASP A 397 35.14 -13.20 17.82
N VAL A 398 34.69 -14.01 16.86
CA VAL A 398 33.90 -13.55 15.71
C VAL A 398 32.54 -13.01 16.16
N VAL A 399 31.86 -13.68 17.07
CA VAL A 399 30.58 -13.20 17.63
C VAL A 399 30.77 -11.86 18.30
N SER A 400 31.86 -11.70 19.09
CA SER A 400 32.20 -10.44 19.75
C SER A 400 32.52 -9.32 18.76
N GLU A 401 33.26 -9.64 17.69
CA GLU A 401 33.57 -8.69 16.61
C GLU A 401 32.28 -8.24 15.88
N ILE A 402 31.37 -9.16 15.57
CA ILE A 402 30.08 -8.86 14.96
C ILE A 402 29.25 -7.90 15.84
N PHE A 403 29.19 -8.13 17.15
CA PHE A 403 28.51 -7.23 18.07
C PHE A 403 29.09 -5.81 18.05
N LEU A 404 30.42 -5.69 18.11
CA LEU A 404 31.10 -4.41 18.05
C LEU A 404 30.86 -3.70 16.70
N ASP A 405 30.93 -4.43 15.60
CA ASP A 405 30.71 -3.86 14.26
C ASP A 405 29.28 -3.35 14.09
N ASN A 406 28.30 -4.05 14.64
CA ASN A 406 26.91 -3.59 14.61
C ASN A 406 26.71 -2.25 15.33
N LEU A 407 27.50 -1.97 16.38
CA LEU A 407 27.41 -0.72 17.16
C LEU A 407 28.18 0.43 16.51
N LYS A 408 29.23 0.14 15.71
CA LYS A 408 30.01 1.18 15.04
C LYS A 408 29.17 1.91 13.96
N THR A 409 29.20 3.24 13.99
CA THR A 409 28.52 4.07 12.97
C THR A 409 29.20 4.00 11.60
N ALA A 410 30.52 3.73 11.58
CA ALA A 410 31.31 3.61 10.36
C ALA A 410 31.02 2.31 9.58
N THR A 411 30.49 1.24 10.23
CA THR A 411 30.19 -0.03 9.56
C THR A 411 29.01 0.16 8.61
N PRO A 412 29.16 -0.19 7.31
CA PRO A 412 28.07 -0.08 6.34
C PRO A 412 26.85 -0.87 6.77
N TRP A 413 25.65 -0.35 6.48
CA TRP A 413 24.39 -0.98 6.88
C TRP A 413 24.23 -2.39 6.28
N ILE A 414 24.72 -2.63 5.07
CA ILE A 414 24.67 -3.94 4.42
C ILE A 414 25.53 -4.97 5.17
N THR A 415 26.69 -4.55 5.71
CA THR A 415 27.53 -5.40 6.56
C THR A 415 26.80 -5.74 7.87
N LYS A 416 26.15 -4.75 8.50
CA LYS A 416 25.32 -4.99 9.68
C LYS A 416 24.18 -5.98 9.37
N GLN A 417 23.57 -5.90 8.19
CA GLN A 417 22.54 -6.85 7.77
C GLN A 417 23.08 -8.29 7.65
N GLY A 418 24.26 -8.45 7.06
CA GLY A 418 24.95 -9.75 7.04
C GLY A 418 25.28 -10.25 8.45
N ASN A 419 25.79 -9.39 9.30
CA ASN A 419 26.08 -9.68 10.71
C ASN A 419 24.83 -10.18 11.47
N LEU A 420 23.70 -9.48 11.30
CA LEU A 420 22.44 -9.84 11.95
C LEU A 420 21.92 -11.20 11.48
N ARG A 421 22.07 -11.50 10.20
CA ARG A 421 21.76 -12.83 9.67
C ARG A 421 22.60 -13.90 10.33
N LEU A 422 23.93 -13.73 10.36
CA LEU A 422 24.86 -14.68 10.98
C LEU A 422 24.54 -14.92 12.46
N LEU A 423 24.26 -13.87 13.23
CA LEU A 423 23.84 -13.99 14.64
C LEU A 423 22.53 -14.78 14.78
N THR A 424 21.57 -14.53 13.89
CA THR A 424 20.28 -15.21 13.90
C THR A 424 20.43 -16.71 13.64
N ASP A 425 21.22 -17.08 12.63
CA ASP A 425 21.40 -18.46 12.24
C ASP A 425 22.30 -19.21 13.26
N PHE A 426 23.27 -18.52 13.84
CA PHE A 426 24.05 -19.04 14.98
C PHE A 426 23.17 -19.29 16.20
N ALA A 427 22.29 -18.38 16.57
CA ALA A 427 21.36 -18.57 17.68
C ALA A 427 20.37 -19.73 17.42
N ARG A 428 19.95 -19.91 16.18
CA ARG A 428 19.11 -21.05 15.76
C ARG A 428 19.82 -22.40 15.87
N SER A 429 21.15 -22.45 15.82
CA SER A 429 21.90 -23.67 15.98
C SER A 429 21.81 -24.28 17.40
N GLY A 430 21.32 -23.52 18.37
CA GLY A 430 21.14 -23.97 19.77
C GLY A 430 22.41 -23.98 20.62
N LYS A 431 23.52 -23.51 20.09
CA LYS A 431 24.81 -23.49 20.79
C LYS A 431 25.18 -22.16 21.43
N SER A 432 24.32 -21.17 21.26
CA SER A 432 24.52 -19.81 21.79
C SER A 432 23.46 -19.47 22.85
N PRO A 433 23.77 -18.61 23.82
CA PRO A 433 22.76 -18.02 24.69
C PRO A 433 21.83 -17.11 23.87
N ALA A 434 20.70 -17.67 23.42
CA ALA A 434 19.72 -16.97 22.59
C ALA A 434 19.26 -15.64 23.23
N LEU A 435 19.20 -15.57 24.55
CA LEU A 435 18.87 -14.32 25.27
C LEU A 435 19.89 -13.21 25.01
N HIS A 436 21.19 -13.49 25.06
CA HIS A 436 22.23 -12.48 24.82
C HIS A 436 22.11 -11.87 23.41
N ILE A 437 21.86 -12.71 22.40
CA ILE A 437 21.61 -12.24 21.04
C ILE A 437 20.31 -11.47 20.95
N ALA A 438 19.21 -11.94 21.57
CA ALA A 438 17.93 -11.24 21.60
C ALA A 438 18.04 -9.86 22.24
N THR A 439 18.79 -9.73 23.34
CA THR A 439 19.06 -8.44 23.99
C THR A 439 19.83 -7.49 23.08
N HIS A 440 20.86 -8.00 22.38
CA HIS A 440 21.60 -7.21 21.39
C HIS A 440 20.70 -6.72 20.24
N LEU A 441 19.84 -7.59 19.69
CA LEU A 441 18.88 -7.24 18.65
C LEU A 441 17.87 -6.17 19.14
N SER A 442 17.35 -6.31 20.37
CA SER A 442 16.49 -5.31 21.00
C SER A 442 17.18 -3.94 21.11
N ASN A 443 18.46 -3.93 21.49
CA ASN A 443 19.24 -2.71 21.57
C ASN A 443 19.41 -2.06 20.18
N LEU A 444 19.68 -2.83 19.13
CA LEU A 444 19.79 -2.32 17.76
C LEU A 444 18.46 -1.73 17.25
N ILE A 445 17.33 -2.29 17.64
CA ILE A 445 16.00 -1.71 17.34
C ILE A 445 15.88 -0.33 18.00
N LYS A 446 16.38 -0.17 19.22
CA LYS A 446 16.30 1.09 19.99
C LYS A 446 17.28 2.17 19.51
N VAL A 447 18.51 1.81 19.15
CA VAL A 447 19.60 2.78 18.97
C VAL A 447 20.15 2.92 17.55
N SER A 448 19.86 2.00 16.62
CA SER A 448 20.42 2.10 15.27
C SER A 448 19.91 3.34 14.54
N ASP A 449 20.80 4.07 13.87
CA ASP A 449 20.48 5.22 13.02
C ASP A 449 19.85 4.83 11.67
N ARG A 450 19.92 3.53 11.30
CA ARG A 450 19.46 3.02 10.00
C ARG A 450 18.20 2.18 10.15
N VAL A 451 17.14 2.59 9.46
CA VAL A 451 15.85 1.87 9.43
C VAL A 451 16.02 0.43 8.95
N THR A 452 16.85 0.19 7.92
CA THR A 452 17.14 -1.16 7.40
C THR A 452 17.74 -2.08 8.45
N VAL A 453 18.67 -1.56 9.27
CA VAL A 453 19.29 -2.33 10.36
C VAL A 453 18.26 -2.65 11.45
N ARG A 454 17.41 -1.68 11.81
CA ARG A 454 16.32 -1.91 12.79
C ARG A 454 15.35 -2.98 12.30
N HIS A 455 14.93 -2.91 11.03
CA HIS A 455 14.08 -3.94 10.45
C HIS A 455 14.73 -5.32 10.44
N SER A 456 16.00 -5.40 10.08
CA SER A 456 16.73 -6.66 10.11
C SER A 456 16.85 -7.21 11.54
N ALA A 457 17.17 -6.34 12.52
CA ALA A 457 17.25 -6.71 13.92
C ALA A 457 15.88 -7.17 14.47
N GLY A 458 14.81 -6.44 14.14
CA GLY A 458 13.45 -6.80 14.54
C GLY A 458 12.99 -8.13 13.98
N ASN A 459 13.22 -8.38 12.71
CA ASN A 459 12.90 -9.67 12.07
C ASN A 459 13.72 -10.81 12.67
N ALA A 460 15.01 -10.58 12.95
CA ALA A 460 15.88 -11.54 13.61
C ALA A 460 15.36 -11.87 15.02
N LEU A 461 14.97 -10.85 15.80
CA LEU A 461 14.38 -11.01 17.12
C LEU A 461 13.10 -11.86 17.10
N LEU A 462 12.20 -11.58 16.15
CA LEU A 462 10.98 -12.38 15.95
C LEU A 462 11.28 -13.84 15.60
N ALA A 463 12.33 -14.08 14.80
CA ALA A 463 12.76 -15.42 14.45
C ALA A 463 13.34 -16.22 15.64
N LEU A 464 13.82 -15.50 16.68
CA LEU A 464 14.34 -16.11 17.91
C LEU A 464 13.26 -16.32 18.99
N ALA A 465 12.12 -15.60 18.92
CA ALA A 465 11.06 -15.67 19.91
C ALA A 465 10.62 -17.12 20.29
N PRO A 466 10.48 -18.08 19.34
CA PRO A 466 10.13 -19.46 19.68
C PRO A 466 11.19 -20.20 20.48
N ARG A 467 12.44 -19.75 20.46
CA ARG A 467 13.57 -20.40 21.14
C ARG A 467 13.85 -19.89 22.54
N LEU A 468 13.27 -18.74 22.89
CA LEU A 468 13.37 -18.15 24.20
C LEU A 468 12.40 -18.85 25.18
N THR A 469 12.79 -18.96 26.46
CA THR A 469 11.86 -19.35 27.52
C THR A 469 10.80 -18.27 27.78
N ALA A 470 9.75 -18.56 28.53
CA ALA A 470 8.74 -17.57 28.88
C ALA A 470 9.36 -16.34 29.58
N ASP A 471 10.20 -16.59 30.61
CA ASP A 471 10.88 -15.51 31.36
C ASP A 471 11.78 -14.65 30.45
N GLN A 472 12.53 -15.29 29.57
CA GLN A 472 13.39 -14.60 28.60
C GLN A 472 12.58 -13.75 27.61
N ARG A 473 11.41 -14.23 27.16
CA ARG A 473 10.52 -13.44 26.30
C ARG A 473 9.98 -12.22 27.06
N ASN A 474 9.59 -12.41 28.31
CA ASN A 474 9.12 -11.30 29.13
C ASN A 474 10.23 -10.25 29.33
N GLU A 475 11.46 -10.68 29.65
CA GLU A 475 12.61 -9.78 29.77
C GLU A 475 12.81 -8.94 28.48
N VAL A 476 12.75 -9.56 27.31
CA VAL A 476 12.85 -8.88 26.01
C VAL A 476 11.69 -7.90 25.80
N ALA A 477 10.46 -8.29 26.14
CA ALA A 477 9.29 -7.44 26.03
C ALA A 477 9.40 -6.19 26.92
N VAL A 478 9.81 -6.38 28.18
CA VAL A 478 10.05 -5.27 29.13
C VAL A 478 11.12 -4.32 28.60
N GLU A 479 12.20 -4.83 28.01
CA GLU A 479 13.24 -3.98 27.40
C GLU A 479 12.74 -3.18 26.19
N LEU A 480 11.85 -3.75 25.38
CA LEU A 480 11.21 -3.03 24.29
C LEU A 480 10.21 -1.96 24.81
N CYS A 481 9.44 -2.27 25.84
CA CYS A 481 8.54 -1.31 26.51
C CYS A 481 9.32 -0.12 27.09
N ARG A 482 10.41 -0.39 27.82
CA ARG A 482 11.33 0.66 28.29
C ARG A 482 11.88 1.53 27.16
N GLY A 483 12.14 0.92 25.99
CA GLY A 483 12.52 1.66 24.78
C GLY A 483 11.47 2.67 24.34
N LEU A 484 10.18 2.37 24.49
CA LEU A 484 9.09 3.31 24.19
C LEU A 484 9.05 4.49 25.17
N GLU A 485 9.38 4.26 26.45
CA GLU A 485 9.37 5.28 27.51
C GLU A 485 10.50 6.30 27.33
N LEU A 486 11.60 5.93 26.67
CA LEU A 486 12.76 6.84 26.49
C LEU A 486 12.46 8.09 25.65
N GLY A 487 11.28 8.18 25.02
CA GLY A 487 10.77 9.41 24.41
C GLY A 487 11.58 9.98 23.23
N GLN A 488 12.63 9.31 22.79
CA GLN A 488 13.41 9.69 21.62
C GLN A 488 12.66 9.27 20.34
N GLN A 489 11.71 10.08 19.95
CA GLN A 489 10.71 9.81 18.92
C GLN A 489 11.29 9.32 17.59
N GLU A 490 12.50 9.70 17.22
CA GLU A 490 13.14 9.19 15.99
C GLU A 490 13.47 7.71 16.06
N PHE A 491 13.71 7.19 17.25
CA PHE A 491 14.13 5.81 17.48
C PHE A 491 12.96 4.92 17.94
N THR A 492 12.06 5.44 18.76
CA THR A 492 10.98 4.66 19.36
C THR A 492 9.85 4.31 18.40
N LYS A 493 9.68 5.05 17.32
CA LYS A 493 8.59 4.86 16.34
C LYS A 493 8.52 3.46 15.69
N TYR A 494 9.61 2.70 15.72
CA TYR A 494 9.66 1.36 15.14
C TYR A 494 9.49 0.23 16.17
N ILE A 495 9.63 0.54 17.46
CA ILE A 495 9.54 -0.47 18.52
C ILE A 495 8.16 -1.13 18.57
N PRO A 496 7.03 -0.40 18.44
CA PRO A 496 5.71 -1.01 18.54
C PRO A 496 5.47 -2.15 17.57
N ASP A 497 5.93 -2.04 16.31
CA ASP A 497 5.74 -3.09 15.30
C ASP A 497 6.35 -4.43 15.74
N TYR A 498 7.58 -4.40 16.26
CA TYR A 498 8.25 -5.63 16.72
C TYR A 498 7.73 -6.09 18.08
N LEU A 499 7.43 -5.16 18.97
CA LEU A 499 6.86 -5.47 20.27
C LEU A 499 5.53 -6.23 20.11
N GLY A 500 4.64 -5.79 19.24
CA GLY A 500 3.34 -6.42 19.06
C GLY A 500 3.43 -7.82 18.50
N ARG A 501 4.27 -8.04 17.48
CA ARG A 501 4.50 -9.37 16.92
C ARG A 501 5.21 -10.29 17.92
N PHE A 502 6.11 -9.75 18.72
CA PHE A 502 6.80 -10.47 19.78
C PHE A 502 5.84 -10.83 20.93
N ALA A 503 4.93 -9.92 21.27
CA ALA A 503 3.92 -10.12 22.31
C ALA A 503 2.97 -11.31 22.04
N LEU A 504 2.79 -11.72 20.79
CA LEU A 504 2.05 -12.95 20.45
C LEU A 504 2.71 -14.24 20.96
N TRP A 505 3.91 -14.16 21.52
CA TRP A 505 4.62 -15.27 22.17
C TRP A 505 4.55 -15.21 23.68
N LEU A 506 3.92 -14.17 24.26
CA LEU A 506 3.78 -13.96 25.70
C LEU A 506 2.47 -14.59 26.22
N PRO A 507 2.45 -15.04 27.49
CA PRO A 507 1.21 -15.40 28.17
C PRO A 507 0.21 -14.23 28.26
N PRO A 508 -1.08 -14.50 28.48
CA PRO A 508 -2.12 -13.46 28.47
C PRO A 508 -1.92 -12.30 29.44
N ALA A 509 -1.37 -12.53 30.62
CA ALA A 509 -1.13 -11.45 31.59
C ALA A 509 -0.06 -10.46 31.08
N GLU A 510 1.04 -10.98 30.57
CA GLU A 510 2.14 -10.19 30.01
C GLU A 510 1.71 -9.49 28.70
N LEU A 511 0.85 -10.12 27.89
CA LEU A 511 0.24 -9.46 26.74
C LEU A 511 -0.62 -8.26 27.19
N ASP A 512 -1.37 -8.36 28.29
CA ASP A 512 -2.17 -7.25 28.81
C ASP A 512 -1.29 -6.07 29.23
N GLU A 513 -0.11 -6.29 29.83
CA GLU A 513 0.88 -5.26 30.15
C GLU A 513 1.38 -4.56 28.88
N VAL A 514 1.74 -5.31 27.86
CA VAL A 514 2.15 -4.73 26.54
C VAL A 514 1.01 -3.88 25.96
N LEU A 515 -0.25 -4.32 26.05
CA LEU A 515 -1.38 -3.54 25.56
C LEU A 515 -1.60 -2.25 26.35
N ASP A 516 -1.25 -2.22 27.65
CA ASP A 516 -1.28 -0.99 28.44
C ASP A 516 -0.22 0.01 28.01
N ASP A 517 1.01 -0.46 27.75
CA ASP A 517 2.09 0.38 27.23
C ASP A 517 1.77 0.94 25.84
N LEU A 518 1.24 0.10 24.95
CA LEU A 518 0.77 0.55 23.62
C LEU A 518 -0.34 1.60 23.76
N ARG A 519 -1.27 1.44 24.73
CA ARG A 519 -2.32 2.43 24.99
C ARG A 519 -1.77 3.79 25.41
N VAL A 520 -0.74 3.81 26.25
CA VAL A 520 -0.07 5.05 26.66
C VAL A 520 0.56 5.73 25.45
N ASN A 521 1.24 4.97 24.60
CA ASN A 521 1.92 5.49 23.41
C ASN A 521 0.98 5.96 22.28
N LEU A 522 -0.30 5.58 22.30
CA LEU A 522 -1.32 6.18 21.40
C LEU A 522 -1.55 7.68 21.68
N SER A 523 -1.15 8.19 22.83
CA SER A 523 -1.21 9.60 23.17
C SER A 523 0.07 10.36 22.83
N SER A 524 1.01 9.73 22.12
CA SER A 524 2.26 10.37 21.70
C SER A 524 1.99 11.56 20.78
N SER A 525 2.78 12.61 20.94
CA SER A 525 2.79 13.76 20.04
C SER A 525 3.42 13.46 18.65
N ASP A 526 4.16 12.35 18.52
CA ASP A 526 4.70 11.88 17.25
C ASP A 526 3.74 10.90 16.57
N SER A 527 3.10 11.32 15.49
CA SER A 527 2.16 10.50 14.73
C SER A 527 2.78 9.23 14.12
N ARG A 528 4.11 9.16 14.00
CA ARG A 528 4.83 7.95 13.54
C ARG A 528 4.83 6.87 14.62
N VAL A 529 4.98 7.26 15.88
CA VAL A 529 4.84 6.34 17.02
C VAL A 529 3.40 5.84 17.08
N THR A 530 2.44 6.75 16.99
CA THR A 530 1.01 6.42 17.02
C THR A 530 0.64 5.50 15.85
N ALA A 531 1.14 5.75 14.64
CA ALA A 531 0.93 4.90 13.47
C ALA A 531 1.47 3.48 13.69
N SER A 532 2.70 3.36 14.21
CA SER A 532 3.32 2.07 14.52
C SER A 532 2.56 1.31 15.62
N VAL A 533 2.07 2.01 16.62
CA VAL A 533 1.20 1.42 17.67
C VAL A 533 -0.09 0.89 17.08
N LEU A 534 -0.72 1.64 16.18
CA LEU A 534 -1.98 1.22 15.54
C LEU A 534 -1.78 -0.02 14.67
N ASP A 535 -0.72 -0.07 13.84
CA ASP A 535 -0.43 -1.28 13.04
C ASP A 535 -0.16 -2.48 13.94
N THR A 536 0.58 -2.30 15.03
CA THR A 536 0.84 -3.32 16.05
C THR A 536 -0.45 -3.88 16.66
N VAL A 537 -1.34 -3.00 17.09
CA VAL A 537 -2.64 -3.41 17.64
C VAL A 537 -3.45 -4.15 16.57
N GLY A 538 -3.39 -3.70 15.32
CA GLY A 538 -4.02 -4.38 14.18
C GLY A 538 -3.48 -5.78 13.95
N VAL A 539 -2.15 -5.97 14.00
CA VAL A 539 -1.49 -7.29 13.90
C VAL A 539 -1.96 -8.23 15.01
N ILE A 540 -1.99 -7.75 16.27
CA ILE A 540 -2.47 -8.55 17.38
C ILE A 540 -3.95 -8.89 17.21
N TYR A 541 -4.77 -7.94 16.78
CA TYR A 541 -6.20 -8.15 16.54
C TYR A 541 -6.46 -9.22 15.48
N GLU A 542 -5.77 -9.15 14.36
CA GLU A 542 -5.87 -10.11 13.25
C GLU A 542 -5.43 -11.51 13.67
N ALA A 543 -4.29 -11.63 14.37
CA ALA A 543 -3.71 -12.90 14.78
C ALA A 543 -4.29 -13.47 16.09
N TYR A 544 -5.31 -12.83 16.69
CA TYR A 544 -5.76 -13.17 18.04
C TYR A 544 -6.37 -14.55 18.16
N ASP A 545 -7.02 -15.07 17.13
CA ASP A 545 -7.59 -16.42 17.13
C ASP A 545 -6.48 -17.49 17.12
N ALA A 546 -5.42 -17.28 16.34
CA ALA A 546 -4.23 -18.14 16.37
C ALA A 546 -3.48 -18.03 17.71
N TYR A 547 -3.45 -16.84 18.31
CA TYR A 547 -2.91 -16.62 19.65
C TYR A 547 -3.69 -17.42 20.70
N ARG A 548 -5.03 -17.34 20.68
CA ARG A 548 -5.93 -18.09 21.58
C ARG A 548 -5.71 -19.61 21.47
N SER A 549 -5.41 -20.12 20.30
CA SER A 549 -5.09 -21.53 20.10
C SER A 549 -3.80 -21.95 20.82
N ARG A 550 -2.86 -21.04 20.98
CA ARG A 550 -1.60 -21.26 21.72
C ARG A 550 -1.75 -21.04 23.23
N PHE A 551 -2.52 -20.04 23.62
CA PHE A 551 -2.80 -19.68 24.99
C PHE A 551 -4.31 -19.72 25.27
N PRO A 552 -4.88 -20.90 25.60
CA PRO A 552 -6.32 -21.06 25.81
C PRO A 552 -6.83 -20.15 26.94
N GLU A 553 -7.96 -19.49 26.69
CA GLU A 553 -8.62 -18.58 27.62
C GLU A 553 -10.14 -18.77 27.59
N THR A 554 -10.84 -18.25 28.62
CA THR A 554 -12.30 -18.26 28.65
C THR A 554 -12.90 -17.36 27.57
N ASP A 555 -14.12 -17.65 27.13
CA ASP A 555 -14.81 -16.84 26.12
C ASP A 555 -15.02 -15.38 26.58
N ASP A 556 -15.17 -15.15 27.88
CA ASP A 556 -15.28 -13.79 28.42
C ASP A 556 -13.95 -13.04 28.40
N ALA A 557 -12.83 -13.70 28.68
CA ALA A 557 -11.50 -13.10 28.55
C ALA A 557 -11.18 -12.79 27.09
N TYR A 558 -11.49 -13.73 26.19
CA TYR A 558 -11.36 -13.55 24.73
C TYR A 558 -12.15 -12.32 24.25
N ARG A 559 -13.44 -12.23 24.57
CA ARG A 559 -14.29 -11.10 24.18
C ARG A 559 -13.74 -9.77 24.72
N ARG A 560 -13.35 -9.71 26.00
CA ARG A 560 -12.79 -8.48 26.58
C ARG A 560 -11.52 -8.01 25.89
N ARG A 561 -10.58 -8.90 25.56
CA ARG A 561 -9.35 -8.53 24.85
C ARG A 561 -9.61 -8.11 23.41
N ARG A 562 -10.49 -8.81 22.70
CA ARG A 562 -10.93 -8.40 21.35
C ARG A 562 -11.56 -7.00 21.36
N GLU A 563 -12.43 -6.73 22.32
CA GLU A 563 -13.03 -5.39 22.48
C GLU A 563 -12.01 -4.33 22.85
N ARG A 564 -11.06 -4.66 23.70
CA ARG A 564 -9.96 -3.77 24.06
C ARG A 564 -9.11 -3.41 22.84
N LEU A 565 -8.70 -4.38 22.06
CA LEU A 565 -7.91 -4.18 20.83
C LEU A 565 -8.66 -3.31 19.82
N LEU A 566 -9.93 -3.62 19.55
CA LEU A 566 -10.77 -2.81 18.67
C LEU A 566 -10.95 -1.38 19.21
N GLY A 567 -11.12 -1.24 20.53
CA GLY A 567 -11.20 0.06 21.19
C GLY A 567 -9.94 0.92 21.01
N LEU A 568 -8.75 0.30 21.02
CA LEU A 568 -7.48 0.99 20.75
C LEU A 568 -7.41 1.50 19.29
N LEU A 569 -7.81 0.67 18.32
CA LEU A 569 -7.89 1.10 16.91
C LEU A 569 -8.87 2.26 16.73
N MET A 570 -10.04 2.19 17.39
CA MET A 570 -11.03 3.28 17.35
C MET A 570 -10.54 4.58 17.99
N ARG A 571 -9.65 4.53 18.97
CA ARG A 571 -9.00 5.74 19.54
C ARG A 571 -8.14 6.44 18.48
N GLY A 572 -7.44 5.70 17.64
CA GLY A 572 -6.66 6.27 16.54
C GLY A 572 -7.52 7.12 15.59
N LEU A 573 -8.76 6.71 15.33
CA LEU A 573 -9.72 7.50 14.52
C LEU A 573 -10.18 8.79 15.22
N SER A 574 -10.11 8.86 16.56
CA SER A 574 -10.40 10.06 17.34
C SER A 574 -9.14 10.88 17.62
N GLY A 575 -8.00 10.49 17.07
CA GLY A 575 -6.72 11.14 17.28
C GLY A 575 -6.73 12.60 16.79
N ILE A 576 -5.86 13.38 17.42
CA ILE A 576 -5.78 14.83 17.23
C ILE A 576 -5.32 15.17 15.81
N ASP A 577 -4.39 14.40 15.25
CA ASP A 577 -3.85 14.69 13.92
C ASP A 577 -4.44 13.79 12.81
N GLY A 578 -4.50 14.36 11.61
CA GLY A 578 -5.05 13.68 10.44
C GLY A 578 -4.22 12.47 10.00
N ALA A 579 -2.91 12.47 10.23
CA ALA A 579 -2.04 11.34 9.87
C ALA A 579 -2.34 10.11 10.74
N THR A 580 -2.58 10.29 12.02
CA THR A 580 -3.01 9.20 12.93
C THR A 580 -4.36 8.63 12.52
N ARG A 581 -5.33 9.48 12.15
CA ARG A 581 -6.64 9.01 11.67
C ARG A 581 -6.53 8.23 10.36
N GLN A 582 -5.69 8.69 9.43
CA GLN A 582 -5.42 8.00 8.18
C GLN A 582 -4.81 6.62 8.42
N GLU A 583 -3.83 6.54 9.30
CA GLU A 583 -3.19 5.28 9.65
C GLU A 583 -4.17 4.32 10.32
N ALA A 584 -4.98 4.81 11.25
CA ALA A 584 -6.03 4.00 11.87
C ALA A 584 -7.01 3.42 10.84
N LEU A 585 -7.42 4.23 9.86
CA LEU A 585 -8.28 3.75 8.77
C LEU A 585 -7.57 2.75 7.87
N PHE A 586 -6.28 2.97 7.56
CA PHE A 586 -5.48 2.05 6.77
C PHE A 586 -5.33 0.70 7.48
N VAL A 587 -5.02 0.70 8.77
CA VAL A 587 -4.90 -0.51 9.58
C VAL A 587 -6.24 -1.25 9.65
N LEU A 588 -7.34 -0.55 9.90
CA LEU A 588 -8.68 -1.14 9.90
C LEU A 588 -9.02 -1.77 8.54
N GLY A 589 -8.72 -1.09 7.44
CA GLY A 589 -8.91 -1.61 6.10
C GLY A 589 -8.14 -2.90 5.86
N ARG A 590 -6.85 -2.88 6.16
CA ARG A 590 -5.95 -3.99 5.89
C ARG A 590 -6.14 -5.17 6.86
N ARG A 591 -6.23 -4.90 8.18
CA ARG A 591 -6.17 -5.92 9.22
C ARG A 591 -7.53 -6.38 9.73
N VAL A 592 -8.57 -5.58 9.50
CA VAL A 592 -9.91 -5.89 9.98
C VAL A 592 -10.84 -6.18 8.80
N PHE A 593 -11.03 -5.24 7.89
CA PHE A 593 -11.96 -5.41 6.78
C PHE A 593 -11.44 -6.42 5.75
N GLY A 594 -10.17 -6.33 5.35
CA GLY A 594 -9.50 -7.23 4.40
C GLY A 594 -9.04 -8.55 4.98
N SER A 595 -9.11 -8.74 6.30
CA SER A 595 -8.66 -9.98 6.95
C SER A 595 -9.46 -11.20 6.50
N GLY A 596 -8.77 -12.29 6.13
CA GLY A 596 -9.38 -13.60 5.89
C GLY A 596 -9.82 -14.31 7.16
N GLU A 597 -9.25 -13.93 8.31
CA GLU A 597 -9.45 -14.61 9.62
C GLU A 597 -10.70 -14.14 10.37
N LEU A 598 -11.25 -12.95 10.02
CA LEU A 598 -12.36 -12.35 10.74
C LEU A 598 -13.72 -12.68 10.12
N GLY A 599 -14.70 -12.99 10.97
CA GLY A 599 -16.08 -13.23 10.58
C GLY A 599 -16.77 -11.95 10.05
N ARG A 600 -17.75 -12.14 9.15
CA ARG A 600 -18.51 -11.04 8.53
C ARG A 600 -19.17 -10.12 9.56
N HIS A 601 -19.71 -10.68 10.64
CA HIS A 601 -20.37 -9.93 11.71
C HIS A 601 -19.37 -8.98 12.42
N GLU A 602 -18.17 -9.45 12.71
CA GLU A 602 -17.13 -8.63 13.35
C GLU A 602 -16.66 -7.50 12.44
N LYS A 603 -16.44 -7.79 11.16
CA LYS A 603 -16.09 -6.78 10.16
C LYS A 603 -17.16 -5.68 10.06
N ARG A 604 -18.44 -6.06 10.01
CA ARG A 604 -19.55 -5.12 9.98
C ARG A 604 -19.60 -4.24 11.23
N ARG A 605 -19.45 -4.85 12.42
CA ARG A 605 -19.39 -4.10 13.70
C ARG A 605 -18.25 -3.09 13.71
N ALA A 606 -17.05 -3.51 13.31
CA ALA A 606 -15.88 -2.65 13.22
C ALA A 606 -16.11 -1.50 12.22
N PHE A 607 -16.70 -1.80 11.05
CA PHE A 607 -17.04 -0.79 10.05
C PHE A 607 -18.00 0.27 10.59
N MET A 608 -19.06 -0.13 11.28
CA MET A 608 -20.04 0.79 11.89
C MET A 608 -19.42 1.71 12.94
N LEU A 609 -18.51 1.17 13.76
CA LEU A 609 -17.77 1.96 14.74
C LEU A 609 -16.81 2.94 14.06
N THR A 610 -16.12 2.52 13.01
CA THR A 610 -15.24 3.36 12.20
C THR A 610 -15.99 4.55 11.60
N GLN A 611 -17.12 4.29 11.00
CA GLN A 611 -18.02 5.30 10.43
C GLN A 611 -18.41 6.36 11.45
N ARG A 612 -18.90 5.93 12.62
CA ARG A 612 -19.31 6.87 13.68
C ARG A 612 -18.16 7.77 14.11
N LYS A 613 -16.96 7.18 14.25
CA LYS A 613 -15.77 7.93 14.66
C LYS A 613 -15.32 8.96 13.60
N LEU A 614 -15.29 8.57 12.34
CA LEU A 614 -14.93 9.51 11.26
C LEU A 614 -15.90 10.67 11.12
N LEU A 615 -17.20 10.42 11.27
CA LEU A 615 -18.20 11.47 11.21
C LEU A 615 -18.14 12.46 12.40
N SER A 616 -17.68 11.98 13.57
CA SER A 616 -17.55 12.81 14.77
C SER A 616 -16.17 13.44 14.95
N ALA A 617 -15.18 13.09 14.10
CA ALA A 617 -13.85 13.64 14.20
C ALA A 617 -13.82 15.13 13.83
N GLN A 618 -13.08 15.91 14.62
CA GLN A 618 -12.77 17.30 14.30
C GLN A 618 -11.50 17.35 13.46
N ASP A 619 -11.48 18.25 12.48
CA ASP A 619 -10.30 18.42 11.63
C ASP A 619 -9.41 19.52 12.20
N GLU A 620 -8.11 19.29 12.16
CA GLU A 620 -7.12 20.16 12.79
C GLU A 620 -6.12 20.77 11.80
N PHE A 621 -6.36 20.62 10.50
CA PHE A 621 -5.49 21.27 9.54
C PHE A 621 -5.81 22.76 9.47
N PRO A 622 -4.80 23.63 9.63
CA PRO A 622 -5.02 25.05 9.37
C PRO A 622 -5.30 25.27 7.89
N GLY A 623 -6.43 25.85 7.59
CA GLY A 623 -6.90 26.11 6.23
C GLY A 623 -8.00 25.17 5.74
N GLU A 624 -9.04 25.76 5.17
CA GLU A 624 -10.22 25.00 4.71
C GLU A 624 -9.91 24.05 3.54
N GLY A 625 -8.95 24.40 2.69
CA GLY A 625 -8.62 23.64 1.49
C GLY A 625 -8.11 22.22 1.80
N LEU A 626 -7.04 22.10 2.58
CA LEU A 626 -6.46 20.80 2.92
C LEU A 626 -7.43 19.95 3.75
N THR A 627 -8.12 20.55 4.71
CA THR A 627 -9.15 19.86 5.52
C THR A 627 -10.23 19.25 4.64
N PHE A 628 -10.74 20.00 3.67
CA PHE A 628 -11.73 19.51 2.73
C PHE A 628 -11.23 18.29 1.93
N TYR A 629 -10.07 18.42 1.29
CA TYR A 629 -9.50 17.36 0.48
C TYR A 629 -9.17 16.11 1.30
N TYR A 630 -8.60 16.30 2.48
CA TYR A 630 -8.26 15.20 3.36
C TYR A 630 -9.48 14.43 3.85
N ARG A 631 -10.54 15.14 4.28
CA ARG A 631 -11.81 14.53 4.70
C ARG A 631 -12.43 13.73 3.56
N ALA A 632 -12.48 14.30 2.36
CA ALA A 632 -12.99 13.60 1.18
C ALA A 632 -12.19 12.34 0.87
N ALA A 633 -10.86 12.38 0.98
CA ALA A 633 -10.00 11.22 0.78
C ALA A 633 -10.26 10.11 1.80
N MET A 634 -10.39 10.45 3.07
CA MET A 634 -10.67 9.48 4.16
C MET A 634 -12.02 8.79 3.97
N LEU A 635 -13.05 9.58 3.69
CA LEU A 635 -14.39 9.04 3.45
C LEU A 635 -14.43 8.18 2.17
N GLY A 636 -13.71 8.59 1.12
CA GLY A 636 -13.59 7.81 -0.10
C GLY A 636 -12.88 6.47 0.10
N LYS A 637 -11.83 6.43 0.94
CA LYS A 637 -11.16 5.17 1.32
C LYS A 637 -12.12 4.24 2.09
N LEU A 638 -12.88 4.79 3.04
CA LEU A 638 -13.87 3.99 3.77
C LEU A 638 -14.94 3.42 2.84
N TYR A 639 -15.44 4.23 1.90
CA TYR A 639 -16.42 3.76 0.92
C TYR A 639 -15.90 2.61 0.05
N ARG A 640 -14.63 2.67 -0.38
CA ARG A 640 -14.02 1.58 -1.14
C ARG A 640 -14.03 0.25 -0.39
N PHE A 641 -13.81 0.24 0.92
CA PHE A 641 -13.89 -1.00 1.71
C PHE A 641 -15.27 -1.65 1.69
N LEU A 642 -16.35 -0.88 1.51
CA LEU A 642 -17.69 -1.46 1.35
C LEU A 642 -17.83 -2.29 0.07
N THR A 643 -17.25 -1.80 -1.02
CA THR A 643 -17.38 -2.43 -2.34
C THR A 643 -16.33 -3.51 -2.57
N GLU A 644 -15.07 -3.23 -2.24
CA GLU A 644 -13.95 -4.14 -2.47
C GLU A 644 -14.02 -5.38 -1.56
N GLU A 645 -14.32 -5.17 -0.29
CA GLU A 645 -14.34 -6.26 0.70
C GLU A 645 -15.71 -6.96 0.83
N ARG A 646 -16.69 -6.56 0.06
CA ARG A 646 -18.05 -7.13 0.09
C ARG A 646 -18.58 -7.29 1.51
N LEU A 647 -18.46 -6.24 2.30
CA LEU A 647 -18.79 -6.27 3.74
C LEU A 647 -20.28 -6.46 4.03
N PHE A 648 -21.12 -6.22 3.05
CA PHE A 648 -22.58 -6.27 3.16
C PHE A 648 -23.21 -7.20 2.14
#